data_4c3790e02ba14879f6fdc2d7261f8fee
#
_entry.id   4c3790e02ba14879f6fdc2d7261f8fee
#
_cell.length_a   1.000
_cell.length_b   1.000
_cell.length_c   1.000
_cell.angle_alpha   90.00
_cell.angle_beta   90.00
_cell.angle_gamma   90.00
#
_symmetry.space_group_name_H-M   'P 1'
#
loop_
_entity.id
_entity.type
_entity.pdbx_description
1 polymer ?
#
loop_
_entity_poly.entity_id
_entity_poly.type
_entity_poly.pdbx_seq_one_letter_code
_entity_poly.pdbx_strand_id
1 'polypeptide(L)'
;MFKSKKINLIVYILAFLTSIIYLGWRIIYTIPWEDSPLSYIFGIILWLCELVSYSSAFVLIANKSKTFNLEKGELTAENMPDIDVFIATHNEDYTIVYKTLNACVQMDYPDKSKVHIYIAHDTNRPEIKALAEEFNVGYCGLENNKHAKSGNLNNALSQTNSPYIATFDADMIPYKEFLLETVPYFLADRENQKPIGLIQTPQSFYNPDIFQFHFYSEDKLPNEQDFFSKSVNVLNNTRGAAVYTGSNTLLSRQAIEDAGGFPVGTITEDFELGVRMNIAGYLNYSTTKPMASGLTPTDLRSVVKQRVRWGRGVIKSSYNTNIFFNPKLSLGQRVVYVNGYLYWSSFFRRLVYILAPILYTVFHMRIVKANVWLLLIYWLPSYVFSKLAMRDVTDTYRTQTWGEIVETVFAPYLVLPLFFESIGISEKKFKVTSKDISDRNFDYMFALPYFILWVLSVYGLITFNIGKYGAELFYGSVISFWLIHHLINLTFALFATLGRPIYRNEERFLVDDEAVVDISGLKEDVSLVDVSEHGLSFISRRPLYIKEHVSISLNNGLYSFTVNGRLARIVDQDNMWRYAIRIDDSLDEKDKKSYYHYIFDRTNDYLAKERDSWVTIWDDLSNNLLQRFYLLKQRSSTQKNNNSTMPKIQTKYPILIQNQSFDLISFDGNQVELWGENIQSLPETFIYETEKIRLHFNKLHHQLFSQTTIYSIERMEEVCMGGIQQFYDELYKEKIDVSH
;
A
#
# COMPACT_ATOMS: atom_id res chain seq x y z
N MET A 1 -13.06 19.89 5.47
CA MET A 1 -12.95 21.29 5.07
C MET A 1 -14.19 22.04 5.50
N PHE A 2 -14.90 22.83 4.76
CA PHE A 2 -16.11 23.49 5.27
C PHE A 2 -17.27 22.48 5.38
N LYS A 3 -17.94 22.41 6.54
CA LYS A 3 -19.13 21.54 6.75
C LYS A 3 -20.34 21.93 5.88
N SER A 4 -20.32 23.12 5.25
CA SER A 4 -21.39 23.66 4.46
C SER A 4 -21.18 23.47 2.96
N LYS A 5 -22.08 22.73 2.30
CA LYS A 5 -22.11 22.55 0.83
C LYS A 5 -22.16 23.92 0.07
N LYS A 6 -22.80 24.95 0.66
CA LYS A 6 -22.87 26.29 0.06
C LYS A 6 -21.50 26.98 0.00
N ILE A 7 -20.69 26.85 1.06
CA ILE A 7 -19.34 27.47 1.09
C ILE A 7 -18.42 26.77 0.08
N ASN A 8 -18.48 25.44 -0.02
CA ASN A 8 -17.70 24.72 -1.01
C ASN A 8 -18.06 25.14 -2.44
N LEU A 9 -19.36 25.33 -2.75
CA LEU A 9 -19.79 25.80 -4.06
C LEU A 9 -19.25 27.20 -4.39
N ILE A 10 -19.26 28.14 -3.41
CA ILE A 10 -18.67 29.48 -3.59
C ILE A 10 -17.19 29.36 -3.93
N VAL A 11 -16.44 28.52 -3.21
CA VAL A 11 -15.00 28.30 -3.47
C VAL A 11 -14.78 27.72 -4.87
N TYR A 12 -15.62 26.80 -5.33
CA TYR A 12 -15.54 26.25 -6.70
C TYR A 12 -15.77 27.29 -7.78
N ILE A 13 -16.78 28.17 -7.59
CA ILE A 13 -17.08 29.29 -8.50
C ILE A 13 -15.92 30.28 -8.52
N LEU A 14 -15.39 30.66 -7.37
CA LEU A 14 -14.23 31.56 -7.26
C LEU A 14 -12.99 30.95 -7.90
N ALA A 15 -12.70 29.67 -7.68
CA ALA A 15 -11.61 28.96 -8.32
C ALA A 15 -11.74 29.00 -9.84
N PHE A 16 -12.94 28.74 -10.37
CA PHE A 16 -13.19 28.78 -11.82
C PHE A 16 -13.02 30.18 -12.41
N LEU A 17 -13.66 31.20 -11.84
CA LEU A 17 -13.60 32.57 -12.33
C LEU A 17 -12.19 33.15 -12.27
N THR A 18 -11.50 33.01 -11.14
CA THR A 18 -10.13 33.52 -11.00
C THR A 18 -9.16 32.80 -11.93
N SER A 19 -9.36 31.50 -12.19
CA SER A 19 -8.50 30.74 -13.12
C SER A 19 -8.71 31.17 -14.58
N ILE A 20 -9.95 31.46 -15.01
CA ILE A 20 -10.21 31.98 -16.35
C ILE A 20 -9.58 33.35 -16.52
N ILE A 21 -9.75 34.24 -15.54
CA ILE A 21 -9.14 35.58 -15.56
C ILE A 21 -7.62 35.47 -15.62
N TYR A 22 -7.02 34.59 -14.80
CA TYR A 22 -5.60 34.35 -14.79
C TYR A 22 -5.08 33.84 -16.16
N LEU A 23 -5.70 32.78 -16.69
CA LEU A 23 -5.28 32.20 -17.97
C LEU A 23 -5.45 33.17 -19.15
N GLY A 24 -6.52 33.97 -19.15
CA GLY A 24 -6.71 35.03 -20.14
C GLY A 24 -5.65 36.12 -20.06
N TRP A 25 -5.36 36.59 -18.85
CA TRP A 25 -4.26 37.56 -18.64
C TRP A 25 -2.91 36.96 -19.04
N ARG A 26 -2.65 35.70 -18.75
CA ARG A 26 -1.39 34.99 -19.09
C ARG A 26 -1.11 34.99 -20.59
N ILE A 27 -2.08 34.54 -21.41
CA ILE A 27 -1.86 34.46 -22.87
C ILE A 27 -1.75 35.81 -23.53
N ILE A 28 -2.48 36.84 -23.06
CA ILE A 28 -2.54 38.15 -23.70
C ILE A 28 -1.33 39.01 -23.32
N TYR A 29 -0.93 39.01 -22.05
CA TYR A 29 0.00 40.02 -21.52
C TYR A 29 1.37 39.47 -21.08
N THR A 30 1.52 38.14 -20.88
CA THR A 30 2.74 37.62 -20.24
C THR A 30 3.64 36.80 -21.16
N ILE A 31 3.18 36.45 -22.35
CA ILE A 31 4.04 35.77 -23.33
C ILE A 31 5.11 36.75 -23.83
N PRO A 32 6.40 36.41 -23.73
CA PRO A 32 7.50 37.33 -24.10
C PRO A 32 7.77 37.31 -25.60
N TRP A 33 6.84 37.82 -26.42
CA TRP A 33 6.92 37.83 -27.91
C TRP A 33 8.13 38.57 -28.47
N GLU A 34 8.64 39.53 -27.70
CA GLU A 34 9.77 40.39 -28.09
C GLU A 34 11.13 39.75 -27.80
N ASP A 35 11.15 38.66 -27.03
CA ASP A 35 12.37 37.96 -26.61
C ASP A 35 12.78 36.88 -27.64
N SER A 36 13.73 36.01 -27.26
CA SER A 36 14.19 34.94 -28.14
C SER A 36 13.06 33.96 -28.52
N PRO A 37 13.14 33.30 -29.70
CA PRO A 37 12.18 32.27 -30.09
C PRO A 37 11.96 31.18 -29.04
N LEU A 38 13.02 30.76 -28.34
CA LEU A 38 12.94 29.78 -27.28
C LEU A 38 12.14 30.29 -26.08
N SER A 39 12.27 31.60 -25.75
CA SER A 39 11.53 32.20 -24.62
C SER A 39 10.01 32.18 -24.85
N TYR A 40 9.53 32.65 -26.00
CA TYR A 40 8.09 32.66 -26.25
C TYR A 40 7.52 31.26 -26.54
N ILE A 41 8.25 30.35 -27.20
CA ILE A 41 7.81 28.95 -27.37
C ILE A 41 7.63 28.28 -26.02
N PHE A 42 8.64 28.40 -25.16
CA PHE A 42 8.54 27.82 -23.82
C PHE A 42 7.44 28.50 -22.97
N GLY A 43 7.25 29.81 -23.13
CA GLY A 43 6.15 30.54 -22.51
C GLY A 43 4.76 30.05 -22.92
N ILE A 44 4.57 29.72 -24.23
CA ILE A 44 3.32 29.12 -24.73
C ILE A 44 3.15 27.69 -24.18
N ILE A 45 4.23 26.88 -24.19
CA ILE A 45 4.20 25.52 -23.61
C ILE A 45 3.80 25.56 -22.14
N LEU A 46 4.38 26.48 -21.36
CA LEU A 46 4.03 26.65 -19.96
C LEU A 46 2.56 27.03 -19.79
N TRP A 47 2.05 27.96 -20.59
CA TRP A 47 0.64 28.35 -20.57
C TRP A 47 -0.29 27.19 -20.93
N LEU A 48 0.04 26.38 -21.95
CA LEU A 48 -0.71 25.17 -22.30
C LEU A 48 -0.72 24.16 -21.16
N CYS A 49 0.40 23.99 -20.47
CA CYS A 49 0.49 23.14 -19.28
C CYS A 49 -0.44 23.61 -18.15
N GLU A 50 -0.48 24.92 -17.91
CA GLU A 50 -1.39 25.54 -16.94
C GLU A 50 -2.86 25.33 -17.35
N LEU A 51 -3.22 25.59 -18.62
CA LEU A 51 -4.57 25.40 -19.15
C LEU A 51 -5.05 23.95 -18.96
N VAL A 52 -4.24 22.97 -19.32
CA VAL A 52 -4.58 21.54 -19.17
C VAL A 52 -4.71 21.18 -17.68
N SER A 53 -3.83 21.69 -16.82
CA SER A 53 -3.89 21.41 -15.36
C SER A 53 -5.16 21.96 -14.73
N TYR A 54 -5.56 23.20 -15.02
CA TYR A 54 -6.82 23.76 -14.54
C TYR A 54 -8.02 23.03 -15.12
N SER A 55 -8.02 22.70 -16.40
CA SER A 55 -9.11 21.94 -17.04
C SER A 55 -9.32 20.59 -16.36
N SER A 56 -8.23 19.83 -16.11
CA SER A 56 -8.28 18.54 -15.42
C SER A 56 -8.80 18.67 -13.98
N ALA A 57 -8.37 19.69 -13.24
CA ALA A 57 -8.86 19.95 -11.89
C ALA A 57 -10.36 20.26 -11.88
N PHE A 58 -10.85 21.07 -12.83
CA PHE A 58 -12.28 21.41 -12.91
C PHE A 58 -13.16 20.21 -13.28
N VAL A 59 -12.68 19.25 -14.04
CA VAL A 59 -13.40 17.97 -14.28
C VAL A 59 -13.63 17.24 -12.95
N LEU A 60 -12.61 17.13 -12.13
CA LEU A 60 -12.69 16.45 -10.82
C LEU A 60 -13.64 17.21 -9.87
N ILE A 61 -13.53 18.54 -9.81
CA ILE A 61 -14.42 19.40 -8.99
C ILE A 61 -15.88 19.27 -9.45
N ALA A 62 -16.13 19.28 -10.77
CA ALA A 62 -17.46 19.13 -11.33
C ALA A 62 -18.08 17.76 -11.02
N ASN A 63 -17.28 16.69 -11.04
CA ASN A 63 -17.74 15.37 -10.65
C ASN A 63 -17.97 15.28 -9.14
N LYS A 64 -17.14 15.90 -8.31
CA LYS A 64 -17.32 15.95 -6.84
C LYS A 64 -18.60 16.69 -6.43
N SER A 65 -19.01 17.70 -7.18
CA SER A 65 -20.22 18.49 -6.88
C SER A 65 -21.51 17.68 -7.01
N LYS A 66 -21.48 16.52 -7.68
CA LYS A 66 -22.61 15.61 -7.87
C LYS A 66 -22.34 14.30 -7.13
N THR A 67 -23.34 13.81 -6.44
CA THR A 67 -23.31 12.47 -5.85
C THR A 67 -24.08 11.52 -6.75
N PHE A 68 -23.51 10.34 -7.01
CA PHE A 68 -24.17 9.28 -7.73
C PHE A 68 -23.91 7.96 -7.01
N ASN A 69 -24.95 7.38 -6.44
CA ASN A 69 -24.92 6.09 -5.80
C ASN A 69 -25.89 5.16 -6.53
N LEU A 70 -25.41 3.98 -6.86
CA LEU A 70 -26.29 2.91 -7.36
C LEU A 70 -26.98 2.23 -6.19
N GLU A 71 -28.25 1.95 -6.37
CA GLU A 71 -29.02 1.11 -5.44
C GLU A 71 -28.60 -0.36 -5.62
N LYS A 72 -28.64 -1.10 -4.53
CA LYS A 72 -28.44 -2.55 -4.48
C LYS A 72 -29.81 -3.23 -4.42
N GLY A 73 -29.99 -4.28 -5.23
CA GLY A 73 -31.10 -5.20 -5.08
C GLY A 73 -30.87 -6.16 -3.91
N GLU A 74 -31.90 -6.89 -3.55
CA GLU A 74 -31.80 -7.94 -2.56
C GLU A 74 -31.36 -9.26 -3.19
N LEU A 75 -30.35 -9.90 -2.63
CA LEU A 75 -29.89 -11.23 -3.07
C LEU A 75 -30.69 -12.29 -2.32
N THR A 76 -31.55 -13.01 -3.05
CA THR A 76 -32.42 -14.08 -2.54
C THR A 76 -32.08 -15.41 -3.17
N ALA A 77 -32.56 -16.52 -2.60
CA ALA A 77 -32.38 -17.85 -3.18
C ALA A 77 -33.00 -17.98 -4.59
N GLU A 78 -34.03 -17.17 -4.91
CA GLU A 78 -34.76 -17.25 -6.18
C GLU A 78 -34.07 -16.46 -7.30
N ASN A 79 -33.39 -15.33 -6.99
CA ASN A 79 -32.79 -14.46 -8.00
C ASN A 79 -31.25 -14.54 -8.06
N MET A 80 -30.66 -15.46 -7.33
CA MET A 80 -29.21 -15.65 -7.23
C MET A 80 -28.63 -16.19 -8.55
N PRO A 81 -27.77 -15.42 -9.24
CA PRO A 81 -27.18 -15.83 -10.52
C PRO A 81 -25.99 -16.79 -10.36
N ASP A 82 -25.68 -17.51 -11.41
CA ASP A 82 -24.40 -18.21 -11.56
C ASP A 82 -23.27 -17.20 -11.88
N ILE A 83 -22.08 -17.48 -11.36
CA ILE A 83 -20.92 -16.60 -11.51
C ILE A 83 -19.71 -17.44 -11.89
N ASP A 84 -19.02 -17.02 -12.96
CA ASP A 84 -17.71 -17.53 -13.30
C ASP A 84 -16.63 -16.63 -12.67
N VAL A 85 -15.67 -17.23 -11.99
CA VAL A 85 -14.53 -16.52 -11.38
C VAL A 85 -13.28 -16.86 -12.18
N PHE A 86 -12.68 -15.87 -12.84
CA PHE A 86 -11.46 -16.04 -13.62
C PHE A 86 -10.24 -15.50 -12.87
N ILE A 87 -9.26 -16.38 -12.62
CA ILE A 87 -7.95 -16.03 -12.09
C ILE A 87 -6.97 -16.05 -13.27
N ALA A 88 -6.56 -14.87 -13.72
CA ALA A 88 -5.64 -14.74 -14.85
C ALA A 88 -4.18 -14.94 -14.39
N THR A 89 -3.52 -15.95 -14.94
CA THR A 89 -2.15 -16.31 -14.57
C THR A 89 -1.23 -16.42 -15.80
N HIS A 90 0.06 -16.13 -15.58
CA HIS A 90 1.14 -16.25 -16.57
C HIS A 90 2.31 -17.05 -15.98
N ASN A 91 3.34 -16.36 -15.49
CA ASN A 91 4.53 -16.96 -14.90
C ASN A 91 4.68 -16.64 -13.39
N GLU A 92 3.59 -16.30 -12.74
CA GLU A 92 3.61 -16.04 -11.30
C GLU A 92 4.02 -17.31 -10.54
N ASP A 93 4.65 -17.10 -9.38
CA ASP A 93 5.05 -18.19 -8.50
C ASP A 93 3.82 -18.99 -8.02
N TYR A 94 3.99 -20.30 -7.85
CA TYR A 94 2.95 -21.20 -7.37
C TYR A 94 2.27 -20.68 -6.09
N THR A 95 3.06 -20.15 -5.15
CA THR A 95 2.56 -19.67 -3.85
C THR A 95 1.65 -18.45 -4.00
N ILE A 96 1.90 -17.59 -4.98
CA ILE A 96 1.05 -16.43 -5.29
C ILE A 96 -0.32 -16.91 -5.80
N VAL A 97 -0.30 -17.82 -6.77
CA VAL A 97 -1.55 -18.38 -7.35
C VAL A 97 -2.35 -19.15 -6.28
N TYR A 98 -1.66 -19.93 -5.44
CA TYR A 98 -2.27 -20.67 -4.32
C TYR A 98 -3.08 -19.75 -3.39
N LYS A 99 -2.52 -18.61 -2.99
CA LYS A 99 -3.20 -17.65 -2.09
C LYS A 99 -4.49 -17.11 -2.69
N THR A 100 -4.43 -16.67 -3.93
CA THR A 100 -5.59 -16.10 -4.63
C THR A 100 -6.64 -17.17 -4.89
N LEU A 101 -6.24 -18.37 -5.32
CA LEU A 101 -7.16 -19.47 -5.53
C LEU A 101 -7.86 -19.90 -4.23
N ASN A 102 -7.08 -20.04 -3.14
CA ASN A 102 -7.63 -20.38 -1.83
C ASN A 102 -8.69 -19.36 -1.38
N ALA A 103 -8.40 -18.06 -1.56
CA ALA A 103 -9.36 -17.01 -1.21
C ALA A 103 -10.61 -17.03 -2.11
N CYS A 104 -10.47 -17.29 -3.41
CA CYS A 104 -11.61 -17.42 -4.32
C CYS A 104 -12.54 -18.56 -3.91
N VAL A 105 -12.00 -19.70 -3.51
CA VAL A 105 -12.79 -20.85 -3.03
C VAL A 105 -13.52 -20.53 -1.71
N GLN A 106 -12.93 -19.68 -0.89
CA GLN A 106 -13.49 -19.29 0.41
C GLN A 106 -14.53 -18.15 0.32
N MET A 107 -14.68 -17.47 -0.82
CA MET A 107 -15.67 -16.40 -0.98
C MET A 107 -17.07 -16.84 -0.56
N ASP A 108 -17.75 -16.00 0.21
CA ASP A 108 -19.10 -16.24 0.68
C ASP A 108 -20.12 -16.03 -0.45
N TYR A 109 -20.95 -17.04 -0.64
CA TYR A 109 -22.13 -16.97 -1.52
C TYR A 109 -23.21 -17.91 -0.98
N PRO A 110 -24.50 -17.53 -0.98
CA PRO A 110 -25.53 -18.33 -0.32
C PRO A 110 -25.64 -19.77 -0.88
N ASP A 111 -25.43 -19.94 -2.18
CA ASP A 111 -25.29 -21.27 -2.82
C ASP A 111 -23.95 -21.32 -3.58
N LYS A 112 -22.98 -21.96 -2.96
CA LYS A 112 -21.62 -22.08 -3.54
C LYS A 112 -21.60 -22.93 -4.83
N SER A 113 -22.60 -23.74 -5.11
CA SER A 113 -22.67 -24.52 -6.36
C SER A 113 -22.86 -23.63 -7.61
N LYS A 114 -23.27 -22.38 -7.41
CA LYS A 114 -23.41 -21.37 -8.45
C LYS A 114 -22.14 -20.53 -8.68
N VAL A 115 -21.07 -20.80 -7.96
CA VAL A 115 -19.78 -20.11 -8.13
C VAL A 115 -18.79 -21.06 -8.78
N HIS A 116 -18.44 -20.80 -10.03
CA HIS A 116 -17.57 -21.64 -10.84
C HIS A 116 -16.20 -20.95 -10.98
N ILE A 117 -15.16 -21.54 -10.39
CA ILE A 117 -13.83 -20.94 -10.37
C ILE A 117 -12.97 -21.57 -11.43
N TYR A 118 -12.24 -20.75 -12.20
CA TYR A 118 -11.37 -21.17 -13.29
C TYR A 118 -10.01 -20.47 -13.21
N ILE A 119 -8.95 -21.25 -13.35
CA ILE A 119 -7.61 -20.70 -13.58
C ILE A 119 -7.46 -20.53 -15.10
N ALA A 120 -7.38 -19.28 -15.56
CA ALA A 120 -7.10 -18.92 -16.94
C ALA A 120 -5.57 -18.77 -17.11
N HIS A 121 -4.91 -19.77 -17.72
CA HIS A 121 -3.45 -19.85 -17.77
C HIS A 121 -2.90 -19.82 -19.19
N ASP A 122 -1.87 -19.02 -19.45
CA ASP A 122 -1.37 -18.76 -20.81
C ASP A 122 -0.12 -19.56 -21.21
N THR A 123 0.47 -20.32 -20.30
CA THR A 123 1.68 -21.12 -20.55
C THR A 123 1.52 -22.62 -20.24
N ASN A 124 0.34 -23.04 -19.82
CA ASN A 124 -0.06 -24.43 -19.57
C ASN A 124 0.92 -25.21 -18.67
N ARG A 125 1.37 -24.62 -17.54
CA ARG A 125 2.29 -25.23 -16.58
C ARG A 125 1.64 -26.38 -15.81
N PRO A 126 2.29 -27.57 -15.72
CA PRO A 126 1.74 -28.73 -15.03
C PRO A 126 1.43 -28.50 -13.56
N GLU A 127 2.28 -27.74 -12.84
CA GLU A 127 2.09 -27.44 -11.42
C GLU A 127 0.85 -26.59 -11.15
N ILE A 128 0.48 -25.70 -12.06
CA ILE A 128 -0.74 -24.87 -11.93
C ILE A 128 -1.99 -25.69 -12.28
N LYS A 129 -1.86 -26.64 -13.22
CA LYS A 129 -2.93 -27.58 -13.50
C LYS A 129 -3.18 -28.51 -12.32
N ALA A 130 -2.12 -29.06 -11.71
CA ALA A 130 -2.23 -29.87 -10.50
C ALA A 130 -2.88 -29.10 -9.34
N LEU A 131 -2.56 -27.81 -9.21
CA LEU A 131 -3.18 -26.94 -8.20
C LEU A 131 -4.70 -26.79 -8.45
N ALA A 132 -5.13 -26.64 -9.72
CA ALA A 132 -6.55 -26.58 -10.05
C ALA A 132 -7.27 -27.90 -9.69
N GLU A 133 -6.63 -29.03 -9.96
CA GLU A 133 -7.14 -30.37 -9.59
C GLU A 133 -7.26 -30.54 -8.08
N GLU A 134 -6.24 -30.09 -7.30
CA GLU A 134 -6.23 -30.13 -5.84
C GLU A 134 -7.39 -29.34 -5.21
N PHE A 135 -7.71 -28.17 -5.76
CA PHE A 135 -8.81 -27.32 -5.28
C PHE A 135 -10.16 -27.69 -5.94
N ASN A 136 -10.21 -28.68 -6.81
CA ASN A 136 -11.39 -29.07 -7.58
C ASN A 136 -12.04 -27.90 -8.32
N VAL A 137 -11.21 -27.12 -9.04
CA VAL A 137 -11.64 -25.96 -9.86
C VAL A 137 -11.32 -26.18 -11.34
N GLY A 138 -11.95 -25.40 -12.21
CA GLY A 138 -11.73 -25.47 -13.64
C GLY A 138 -10.33 -24.94 -14.04
N TYR A 139 -9.77 -25.50 -15.12
CA TYR A 139 -8.52 -25.07 -15.70
C TYR A 139 -8.68 -24.79 -17.19
N CYS A 140 -8.48 -23.53 -17.58
CA CYS A 140 -8.53 -23.04 -18.96
C CYS A 140 -7.12 -22.71 -19.44
N GLY A 141 -6.32 -23.76 -19.75
CA GLY A 141 -4.98 -23.60 -20.28
C GLY A 141 -4.99 -23.21 -21.75
N LEU A 142 -4.06 -22.38 -22.18
CA LEU A 142 -3.90 -21.94 -23.56
C LEU A 142 -2.44 -22.11 -24.00
N GLU A 143 -2.21 -22.97 -24.99
CA GLU A 143 -0.89 -23.11 -25.61
C GLU A 143 -0.64 -22.02 -26.65
N ASN A 144 0.60 -21.51 -26.68
CA ASN A 144 1.03 -20.48 -27.64
C ASN A 144 0.18 -19.21 -27.65
N ASN A 145 -0.18 -18.70 -26.47
CA ASN A 145 -0.94 -17.47 -26.35
C ASN A 145 -0.17 -16.27 -26.94
N LYS A 146 -0.76 -15.63 -27.97
CA LYS A 146 -0.20 -14.44 -28.64
C LYS A 146 -0.75 -13.13 -28.08
N HIS A 147 -1.76 -13.20 -27.20
CA HIS A 147 -2.53 -12.04 -26.74
C HIS A 147 -2.47 -11.80 -25.25
N ALA A 148 -1.47 -12.38 -24.55
CA ALA A 148 -1.28 -12.23 -23.11
C ALA A 148 -2.57 -12.45 -22.31
N LYS A 149 -2.86 -11.62 -21.30
CA LYS A 149 -4.04 -11.75 -20.43
C LYS A 149 -5.37 -11.78 -21.19
N SER A 150 -5.53 -10.94 -22.23
CA SER A 150 -6.75 -10.93 -23.06
C SER A 150 -7.02 -12.29 -23.73
N GLY A 151 -5.96 -12.97 -24.19
CA GLY A 151 -6.09 -14.30 -24.79
C GLY A 151 -6.59 -15.33 -23.79
N ASN A 152 -6.06 -15.29 -22.57
CA ASN A 152 -6.49 -16.17 -21.48
C ASN A 152 -7.96 -15.95 -21.11
N LEU A 153 -8.34 -14.69 -20.90
CA LEU A 153 -9.71 -14.34 -20.51
C LEU A 153 -10.72 -14.67 -21.61
N ASN A 154 -10.39 -14.43 -22.89
CA ASN A 154 -11.25 -14.82 -24.01
C ASN A 154 -11.36 -16.35 -24.15
N ASN A 155 -10.27 -17.08 -23.89
CA ASN A 155 -10.30 -18.56 -23.90
C ASN A 155 -11.23 -19.08 -22.78
N ALA A 156 -11.13 -18.55 -21.55
CA ALA A 156 -12.02 -18.90 -20.46
C ALA A 156 -13.47 -18.50 -20.75
N LEU A 157 -13.69 -17.29 -21.32
CA LEU A 157 -15.01 -16.81 -21.73
C LEU A 157 -15.71 -17.77 -22.71
N SER A 158 -14.96 -18.35 -23.65
CA SER A 158 -15.48 -19.26 -24.65
C SER A 158 -15.84 -20.65 -24.11
N GLN A 159 -15.34 -21.04 -22.95
CA GLN A 159 -15.55 -22.35 -22.32
C GLN A 159 -16.57 -22.31 -21.17
N THR A 160 -17.11 -21.14 -20.84
CA THR A 160 -17.99 -20.93 -19.70
C THR A 160 -19.27 -20.19 -20.09
N ASN A 161 -20.30 -20.18 -19.23
CA ASN A 161 -21.63 -19.70 -19.63
C ASN A 161 -22.35 -18.86 -18.56
N SER A 162 -21.79 -18.65 -17.37
CA SER A 162 -22.47 -17.88 -16.33
C SER A 162 -22.72 -16.42 -16.74
N PRO A 163 -23.83 -15.80 -16.33
CA PRO A 163 -24.21 -14.44 -16.76
C PRO A 163 -23.29 -13.35 -16.24
N TYR A 164 -22.57 -13.64 -15.15
CA TYR A 164 -21.61 -12.71 -14.57
C TYR A 164 -20.24 -13.34 -14.43
N ILE A 165 -19.21 -12.50 -14.56
CA ILE A 165 -17.81 -12.92 -14.51
C ILE A 165 -17.07 -12.04 -13.50
N ALA A 166 -16.49 -12.66 -12.47
CA ALA A 166 -15.55 -12.00 -11.57
C ALA A 166 -14.12 -12.21 -12.07
N THR A 167 -13.31 -11.15 -12.14
CA THR A 167 -11.92 -11.24 -12.61
C THR A 167 -10.93 -10.86 -11.52
N PHE A 168 -9.89 -11.69 -11.35
CA PHE A 168 -8.76 -11.45 -10.44
C PHE A 168 -7.44 -11.68 -11.17
N ASP A 169 -6.46 -10.81 -10.90
CA ASP A 169 -5.07 -11.09 -11.20
C ASP A 169 -4.54 -12.14 -10.22
N ALA A 170 -3.52 -12.89 -10.62
CA ALA A 170 -2.96 -13.97 -9.81
C ALA A 170 -2.49 -13.53 -8.41
N ASP A 171 -2.17 -12.25 -8.25
CA ASP A 171 -1.66 -11.63 -7.02
C ASP A 171 -2.68 -10.72 -6.30
N MET A 172 -3.98 -10.83 -6.66
CA MET A 172 -5.07 -10.06 -6.06
C MET A 172 -6.03 -10.99 -5.31
N ILE A 173 -5.88 -11.04 -4.01
CA ILE A 173 -6.58 -11.96 -3.11
C ILE A 173 -7.94 -11.34 -2.73
N PRO A 174 -9.09 -11.93 -3.14
CA PRO A 174 -10.41 -11.43 -2.76
C PRO A 174 -10.69 -11.65 -1.28
N TYR A 175 -11.49 -10.73 -0.70
CA TYR A 175 -12.10 -10.95 0.60
C TYR A 175 -13.35 -11.81 0.46
N LYS A 176 -13.71 -12.55 1.49
CA LYS A 176 -14.84 -13.47 1.46
C LYS A 176 -16.16 -12.81 1.04
N GLU A 177 -16.36 -11.54 1.39
CA GLU A 177 -17.60 -10.79 1.08
C GLU A 177 -17.65 -10.23 -0.35
N PHE A 178 -16.67 -10.48 -1.23
CA PHE A 178 -16.60 -9.85 -2.55
C PHE A 178 -17.87 -10.03 -3.38
N LEU A 179 -18.40 -11.25 -3.46
CA LEU A 179 -19.62 -11.55 -4.23
C LEU A 179 -20.86 -10.94 -3.58
N LEU A 180 -20.97 -11.01 -2.25
CA LEU A 180 -22.07 -10.40 -1.49
C LEU A 180 -22.11 -8.88 -1.62
N GLU A 181 -20.95 -8.24 -1.81
CA GLU A 181 -20.86 -6.78 -2.01
C GLU A 181 -21.19 -6.38 -3.45
N THR A 182 -20.84 -7.16 -4.46
CA THR A 182 -20.88 -6.75 -5.87
C THR A 182 -22.11 -7.24 -6.63
N VAL A 183 -22.59 -8.47 -6.39
CA VAL A 183 -23.74 -9.05 -7.09
C VAL A 183 -25.03 -8.23 -6.90
N PRO A 184 -25.37 -7.73 -5.71
CA PRO A 184 -26.60 -6.98 -5.48
C PRO A 184 -26.78 -5.76 -6.39
N TYR A 185 -25.72 -5.15 -6.90
CA TYR A 185 -25.86 -4.03 -7.84
C TYR A 185 -26.50 -4.43 -9.17
N PHE A 186 -26.29 -5.67 -9.64
CA PHE A 186 -26.89 -6.18 -10.87
C PHE A 186 -28.34 -6.62 -10.70
N LEU A 187 -28.77 -6.86 -9.45
CA LEU A 187 -30.12 -7.35 -9.13
C LEU A 187 -31.15 -6.23 -8.89
N ALA A 188 -30.69 -4.98 -8.75
CA ALA A 188 -31.60 -3.85 -8.57
C ALA A 188 -32.48 -3.65 -9.79
N ASP A 189 -33.79 -3.42 -9.56
CA ASP A 189 -34.72 -3.06 -10.62
C ASP A 189 -34.33 -1.72 -11.27
N ARG A 190 -34.22 -1.72 -12.59
CA ARG A 190 -33.71 -0.59 -13.38
C ARG A 190 -34.55 -0.32 -14.61
N GLU A 191 -35.86 -0.36 -14.47
CA GLU A 191 -36.73 0.02 -15.57
C GLU A 191 -36.31 1.40 -16.12
N ASN A 192 -36.06 1.46 -17.43
CA ASN A 192 -35.64 2.66 -18.17
C ASN A 192 -34.24 3.22 -17.83
N GLN A 193 -33.37 2.49 -17.11
CA GLN A 193 -31.98 2.87 -16.89
C GLN A 193 -31.02 2.05 -17.77
N LYS A 194 -29.79 2.59 -17.97
CA LYS A 194 -28.75 1.83 -18.68
C LYS A 194 -28.35 0.60 -17.88
N PRO A 195 -28.19 -0.57 -18.54
CA PRO A 195 -27.72 -1.78 -17.88
C PRO A 195 -26.28 -1.58 -17.38
N ILE A 196 -25.93 -2.30 -16.31
CA ILE A 196 -24.58 -2.27 -15.74
C ILE A 196 -23.67 -3.16 -16.57
N GLY A 197 -22.51 -2.61 -16.99
CA GLY A 197 -21.45 -3.38 -17.63
C GLY A 197 -20.51 -4.02 -16.61
N LEU A 198 -20.11 -3.24 -15.60
CA LEU A 198 -19.20 -3.71 -14.55
C LEU A 198 -19.39 -2.99 -13.23
N ILE A 199 -19.02 -3.69 -12.16
CA ILE A 199 -18.84 -3.16 -10.80
C ILE A 199 -17.39 -3.36 -10.41
N GLN A 200 -16.62 -2.27 -10.37
CA GLN A 200 -15.23 -2.25 -9.96
C GLN A 200 -15.13 -2.01 -8.45
N THR A 201 -14.44 -2.87 -7.71
CA THR A 201 -14.05 -2.55 -6.35
C THR A 201 -12.64 -1.92 -6.33
N PRO A 202 -12.35 -0.98 -5.41
CA PRO A 202 -11.01 -0.38 -5.33
C PRO A 202 -9.93 -1.43 -5.12
N GLN A 203 -8.82 -1.29 -5.83
CA GLN A 203 -7.62 -2.07 -5.53
C GLN A 203 -7.05 -1.61 -4.18
N SER A 204 -6.64 -2.55 -3.35
CA SER A 204 -5.84 -2.30 -2.15
C SER A 204 -4.62 -3.21 -2.14
N PHE A 205 -3.65 -2.90 -1.28
CA PHE A 205 -2.40 -3.63 -1.23
C PHE A 205 -2.05 -3.91 0.22
N TYR A 206 -1.53 -5.11 0.49
CA TYR A 206 -1.16 -5.52 1.84
C TYR A 206 0.32 -5.29 2.16
N ASN A 207 1.15 -4.94 1.17
CA ASN A 207 2.51 -4.48 1.37
C ASN A 207 2.64 -2.97 1.08
N PRO A 208 3.59 -2.26 1.70
CA PRO A 208 3.80 -0.84 1.45
C PRO A 208 4.33 -0.59 0.05
N ASP A 209 3.86 0.48 -0.61
CA ASP A 209 4.46 0.96 -1.84
C ASP A 209 5.79 1.69 -1.61
N ILE A 210 6.46 2.11 -2.70
CA ILE A 210 7.75 2.79 -2.61
C ILE A 210 7.68 4.12 -1.85
N PHE A 211 6.53 4.83 -1.90
CA PHE A 211 6.37 6.11 -1.20
C PHE A 211 6.17 5.89 0.29
N GLN A 212 5.36 4.90 0.67
CA GLN A 212 5.21 4.49 2.06
C GLN A 212 6.54 4.00 2.63
N PHE A 213 7.18 3.04 1.97
CA PHE A 213 8.38 2.37 2.47
C PHE A 213 9.62 3.26 2.45
N HIS A 214 9.97 3.89 1.31
CA HIS A 214 11.19 4.70 1.20
C HIS A 214 11.11 6.00 2.01
N PHE A 215 9.91 6.47 2.36
CA PHE A 215 9.73 7.70 3.14
C PHE A 215 9.43 7.47 4.61
N TYR A 216 9.49 6.22 5.11
CA TYR A 216 9.18 5.88 6.50
C TYR A 216 7.79 6.39 6.93
N SER A 217 6.80 6.19 6.08
CA SER A 217 5.46 6.77 6.21
C SER A 217 4.35 5.73 6.00
N GLU A 218 4.63 4.45 6.32
CA GLU A 218 3.70 3.34 6.16
C GLU A 218 2.39 3.56 6.95
N ASP A 219 2.51 4.15 8.13
CA ASP A 219 1.40 4.46 9.05
C ASP A 219 0.74 5.84 8.82
N LYS A 220 1.28 6.67 7.92
CA LYS A 220 0.86 8.08 7.74
C LYS A 220 0.31 8.38 6.35
N LEU A 221 0.85 7.71 5.34
CA LEU A 221 0.47 7.89 3.95
C LEU A 221 -0.24 6.65 3.43
N PRO A 222 -1.44 6.77 2.84
CA PRO A 222 -2.07 5.69 2.13
C PRO A 222 -1.28 5.34 0.86
N ASN A 223 -1.56 4.16 0.29
CA ASN A 223 -0.96 3.74 -0.96
C ASN A 223 -1.20 4.78 -2.08
N GLU A 224 -0.20 4.99 -2.92
CA GLU A 224 -0.29 6.00 -4.00
C GLU A 224 -1.48 5.76 -4.93
N GLN A 225 -1.85 4.50 -5.17
CA GLN A 225 -2.96 4.13 -6.05
C GLN A 225 -4.35 4.36 -5.42
N ASP A 226 -4.44 4.52 -4.10
CA ASP A 226 -5.70 4.75 -3.39
C ASP A 226 -6.41 6.02 -3.86
N PHE A 227 -5.66 7.07 -4.21
CA PHE A 227 -6.23 8.29 -4.73
C PHE A 227 -7.01 8.05 -6.03
N PHE A 228 -6.47 7.24 -6.94
CA PHE A 228 -7.18 6.89 -8.17
C PHE A 228 -8.35 5.95 -7.87
N SER A 229 -8.12 4.84 -7.20
CA SER A 229 -9.10 3.77 -7.03
C SER A 229 -10.26 4.14 -6.11
N LYS A 230 -9.97 4.83 -4.99
CA LYS A 230 -10.97 5.18 -3.96
C LYS A 230 -11.57 6.60 -4.12
N SER A 231 -10.95 7.47 -4.94
CA SER A 231 -11.46 8.84 -5.16
C SER A 231 -11.80 9.07 -6.63
N VAL A 232 -10.83 9.15 -7.53
CA VAL A 232 -11.05 9.55 -8.94
C VAL A 232 -12.02 8.59 -9.65
N ASN A 233 -11.83 7.27 -9.52
CA ASN A 233 -12.67 6.28 -10.17
C ASN A 233 -14.12 6.31 -9.63
N VAL A 234 -14.29 6.53 -8.32
CA VAL A 234 -15.60 6.72 -7.70
C VAL A 234 -16.29 8.01 -8.20
N LEU A 235 -15.55 9.11 -8.37
CA LEU A 235 -16.08 10.34 -8.94
C LEU A 235 -16.57 10.18 -10.38
N ASN A 236 -15.97 9.28 -11.15
CA ASN A 236 -16.38 8.96 -12.52
C ASN A 236 -17.75 8.29 -12.60
N ASN A 237 -18.28 7.74 -11.49
CA ASN A 237 -19.64 7.21 -11.39
C ASN A 237 -20.70 8.23 -11.80
N THR A 238 -20.47 9.53 -11.54
CA THR A 238 -21.40 10.61 -11.92
C THR A 238 -21.69 10.66 -13.43
N ARG A 239 -20.82 10.03 -14.24
CA ARG A 239 -20.94 9.94 -15.69
C ARG A 239 -21.14 8.49 -16.17
N GLY A 240 -21.23 7.52 -15.25
CA GLY A 240 -21.32 6.11 -15.57
C GLY A 240 -20.08 5.58 -16.31
N ALA A 241 -18.92 6.18 -16.05
CA ALA A 241 -17.66 5.94 -16.75
C ALA A 241 -16.54 5.52 -15.78
N ALA A 242 -16.86 4.74 -14.75
CA ALA A 242 -15.85 4.12 -13.91
C ALA A 242 -14.92 3.26 -14.79
N VAL A 243 -13.62 3.37 -14.52
CA VAL A 243 -12.59 2.66 -15.27
C VAL A 243 -12.48 1.22 -14.76
N TYR A 244 -12.49 0.25 -15.64
CA TYR A 244 -12.09 -1.12 -15.33
C TYR A 244 -10.58 -1.19 -15.16
N THR A 245 -10.11 -1.79 -14.09
CA THR A 245 -8.69 -1.86 -13.72
C THR A 245 -8.10 -3.27 -13.81
N GLY A 246 -8.80 -4.18 -14.47
CA GLY A 246 -8.31 -5.52 -14.83
C GLY A 246 -8.50 -6.59 -13.76
N SER A 247 -8.81 -6.22 -12.53
CA SER A 247 -8.97 -7.14 -11.40
C SER A 247 -10.02 -6.62 -10.42
N ASN A 248 -10.45 -7.45 -9.45
CA ASN A 248 -11.39 -7.10 -8.38
C ASN A 248 -12.73 -6.56 -8.92
N THR A 249 -13.23 -7.14 -10.00
CA THR A 249 -14.35 -6.61 -10.76
C THR A 249 -15.35 -7.70 -11.07
N LEU A 250 -16.62 -7.39 -10.90
CA LEU A 250 -17.71 -8.20 -11.39
C LEU A 250 -18.25 -7.58 -12.68
N LEU A 251 -18.30 -8.36 -13.78
CA LEU A 251 -18.67 -7.93 -15.12
C LEU A 251 -19.92 -8.68 -15.59
N SER A 252 -20.75 -8.02 -16.38
CA SER A 252 -21.81 -8.67 -17.15
C SER A 252 -21.20 -9.39 -18.37
N ARG A 253 -21.46 -10.69 -18.54
CA ARG A 253 -21.05 -11.45 -19.73
C ARG A 253 -21.60 -10.80 -21.00
N GLN A 254 -22.88 -10.45 -21.02
CA GLN A 254 -23.51 -9.81 -22.18
C GLN A 254 -22.81 -8.50 -22.55
N ALA A 255 -22.37 -7.71 -21.53
CA ALA A 255 -21.65 -6.47 -21.79
C ALA A 255 -20.24 -6.72 -22.38
N ILE A 256 -19.57 -7.81 -21.97
CA ILE A 256 -18.28 -8.22 -22.57
C ILE A 256 -18.48 -8.63 -24.02
N GLU A 257 -19.49 -9.44 -24.31
CA GLU A 257 -19.80 -9.94 -25.66
C GLU A 257 -20.20 -8.80 -26.59
N ASP A 258 -21.08 -7.89 -26.16
CA ASP A 258 -21.50 -6.71 -26.94
C ASP A 258 -20.33 -5.71 -27.16
N ALA A 259 -19.33 -5.70 -26.27
CA ALA A 259 -18.10 -4.94 -26.45
C ALA A 259 -17.10 -5.64 -27.40
N GLY A 260 -17.37 -6.86 -27.87
CA GLY A 260 -16.53 -7.65 -28.76
C GLY A 260 -15.49 -8.52 -28.05
N GLY A 261 -15.74 -8.92 -26.79
CA GLY A 261 -14.83 -9.70 -25.96
C GLY A 261 -13.75 -8.83 -25.30
N PHE A 262 -12.81 -9.48 -24.61
CA PHE A 262 -11.64 -8.79 -24.05
C PHE A 262 -10.74 -8.29 -25.20
N PRO A 263 -10.42 -6.98 -25.26
CA PRO A 263 -9.66 -6.39 -26.36
C PRO A 263 -8.28 -7.00 -26.52
N VAL A 264 -7.91 -7.35 -27.75
CA VAL A 264 -6.57 -7.84 -28.09
C VAL A 264 -5.75 -6.76 -28.77
N GLY A 265 -4.42 -6.82 -28.66
CA GLY A 265 -3.52 -5.87 -29.32
C GLY A 265 -3.32 -4.54 -28.58
N THR A 266 -3.81 -4.43 -27.36
CA THR A 266 -3.53 -3.37 -26.41
C THR A 266 -2.86 -3.94 -25.16
N ILE A 267 -2.17 -3.07 -24.39
CA ILE A 267 -1.47 -3.44 -23.15
C ILE A 267 -2.39 -3.24 -21.92
N THR A 268 -3.43 -2.42 -22.07
CA THR A 268 -4.46 -2.15 -21.05
C THR A 268 -5.83 -2.54 -21.65
N GLU A 269 -6.02 -3.86 -21.76
CA GLU A 269 -7.27 -4.45 -22.24
C GLU A 269 -8.47 -4.08 -21.35
N ASP A 270 -8.20 -3.89 -20.07
CA ASP A 270 -9.13 -3.48 -19.05
C ASP A 270 -9.71 -2.09 -19.32
N PHE A 271 -8.85 -1.07 -19.41
CA PHE A 271 -9.27 0.28 -19.76
C PHE A 271 -10.07 0.30 -21.06
N GLU A 272 -9.58 -0.38 -22.10
CA GLU A 272 -10.24 -0.42 -23.41
C GLU A 272 -11.59 -1.14 -23.35
N LEU A 273 -11.71 -2.24 -22.60
CA LEU A 273 -12.98 -2.95 -22.41
C LEU A 273 -14.02 -2.04 -21.73
N GLY A 274 -13.62 -1.34 -20.66
CA GLY A 274 -14.50 -0.40 -19.96
C GLY A 274 -15.05 0.69 -20.89
N VAL A 275 -14.20 1.26 -21.76
CA VAL A 275 -14.64 2.23 -22.78
C VAL A 275 -15.58 1.60 -23.81
N ARG A 276 -15.28 0.39 -24.30
CA ARG A 276 -16.11 -0.33 -25.27
C ARG A 276 -17.50 -0.69 -24.70
N MET A 277 -17.58 -1.05 -23.41
CA MET A 277 -18.86 -1.26 -22.72
C MET A 277 -19.72 0.03 -22.69
N ASN A 278 -19.11 1.18 -22.41
CA ASN A 278 -19.82 2.46 -22.49
C ASN A 278 -20.26 2.80 -23.93
N ILE A 279 -19.46 2.47 -24.94
CA ILE A 279 -19.81 2.62 -26.36
C ILE A 279 -20.98 1.70 -26.73
N ALA A 280 -21.06 0.48 -26.18
CA ALA A 280 -22.14 -0.46 -26.33
C ALA A 280 -23.41 -0.05 -25.55
N GLY A 281 -23.35 1.00 -24.73
CA GLY A 281 -24.51 1.56 -24.02
C GLY A 281 -24.62 1.19 -22.55
N TYR A 282 -23.68 0.43 -22.02
CA TYR A 282 -23.64 0.04 -20.60
C TYR A 282 -23.14 1.14 -19.70
N LEU A 283 -23.41 1.01 -18.39
CA LEU A 283 -22.95 1.86 -17.33
C LEU A 283 -21.85 1.12 -16.52
N ASN A 284 -20.74 1.78 -16.27
CA ASN A 284 -19.67 1.28 -15.41
C ASN A 284 -19.71 2.00 -14.05
N TYR A 285 -19.53 1.24 -12.97
CA TYR A 285 -19.61 1.76 -11.61
C TYR A 285 -18.45 1.28 -10.75
N SER A 286 -17.92 2.16 -9.89
CA SER A 286 -16.88 1.85 -8.90
C SER A 286 -17.43 1.99 -7.49
N THR A 287 -17.22 0.98 -6.64
CA THR A 287 -17.57 1.02 -5.21
C THR A 287 -16.51 1.81 -4.42
N THR A 288 -16.77 2.06 -3.15
CA THR A 288 -15.83 2.75 -2.25
C THR A 288 -15.05 1.79 -1.34
N LYS A 289 -15.59 0.58 -1.09
CA LYS A 289 -15.00 -0.42 -0.21
C LYS A 289 -14.09 -1.35 -1.00
N PRO A 290 -12.79 -1.48 -0.65
CA PRO A 290 -11.95 -2.51 -1.22
C PRO A 290 -12.45 -3.90 -0.85
N MET A 291 -12.50 -4.81 -1.82
CA MET A 291 -12.95 -6.19 -1.63
C MET A 291 -11.88 -7.21 -2.04
N ALA A 292 -10.66 -6.76 -2.25
CA ALA A 292 -9.48 -7.60 -2.45
C ALA A 292 -8.22 -6.83 -2.09
N SER A 293 -7.14 -7.57 -1.80
CA SER A 293 -5.83 -6.99 -1.51
C SER A 293 -4.73 -7.73 -2.26
N GLY A 294 -3.77 -7.01 -2.80
CA GLY A 294 -2.71 -7.57 -3.62
C GLY A 294 -1.32 -7.07 -3.25
N LEU A 295 -0.36 -7.37 -4.13
CA LEU A 295 1.02 -6.95 -4.01
C LEU A 295 1.31 -5.73 -4.89
N THR A 296 1.96 -4.71 -4.32
CA THR A 296 2.54 -3.60 -5.09
C THR A 296 4.05 -3.78 -5.23
N PRO A 297 4.67 -3.35 -6.35
CA PRO A 297 6.12 -3.38 -6.49
C PRO A 297 6.81 -2.52 -5.42
N THR A 298 7.92 -3.01 -4.88
CA THR A 298 8.67 -2.37 -3.79
C THR A 298 9.91 -1.61 -4.24
N ASP A 299 10.27 -1.69 -5.53
CA ASP A 299 11.41 -0.98 -6.11
C ASP A 299 11.00 0.03 -7.17
N LEU A 300 11.73 1.13 -7.26
CA LEU A 300 11.42 2.25 -8.17
C LEU A 300 11.45 1.83 -9.64
N ARG A 301 12.38 0.94 -10.04
CA ARG A 301 12.52 0.49 -11.43
C ARG A 301 11.30 -0.29 -11.90
N SER A 302 10.79 -1.19 -11.06
CA SER A 302 9.58 -1.98 -11.35
C SER A 302 8.34 -1.10 -11.40
N VAL A 303 8.20 -0.15 -10.48
CA VAL A 303 7.09 0.82 -10.49
C VAL A 303 7.12 1.69 -11.75
N VAL A 304 8.28 2.22 -12.14
CA VAL A 304 8.43 3.02 -13.37
C VAL A 304 8.04 2.19 -14.61
N LYS A 305 8.52 0.94 -14.73
CA LYS A 305 8.12 0.05 -15.84
C LYS A 305 6.60 -0.17 -15.86
N GLN A 306 5.99 -0.40 -14.70
CA GLN A 306 4.54 -0.57 -14.58
C GLN A 306 3.80 0.69 -15.05
N ARG A 307 4.20 1.88 -14.62
CA ARG A 307 3.58 3.16 -15.00
C ARG A 307 3.76 3.48 -16.50
N VAL A 308 4.93 3.23 -17.07
CA VAL A 308 5.16 3.36 -18.52
C VAL A 308 4.21 2.44 -19.29
N ARG A 309 4.06 1.19 -18.86
CA ARG A 309 3.14 0.23 -19.48
C ARG A 309 1.69 0.73 -19.44
N TRP A 310 1.22 1.18 -18.27
CA TRP A 310 -0.14 1.70 -18.12
C TRP A 310 -0.38 2.94 -18.97
N GLY A 311 0.55 3.90 -18.93
CA GLY A 311 0.41 5.14 -19.69
C GLY A 311 0.35 4.89 -21.21
N ARG A 312 1.26 4.06 -21.74
CA ARG A 312 1.24 3.67 -23.15
C ARG A 312 -0.05 2.96 -23.52
N GLY A 313 -0.50 2.02 -22.66
CA GLY A 313 -1.73 1.30 -22.88
C GLY A 313 -2.95 2.21 -22.95
N VAL A 314 -3.11 3.11 -21.97
CA VAL A 314 -4.24 4.06 -21.96
C VAL A 314 -4.21 4.99 -23.18
N ILE A 315 -3.02 5.50 -23.58
CA ILE A 315 -2.86 6.33 -24.77
C ILE A 315 -3.33 5.55 -26.01
N LYS A 316 -2.82 4.34 -26.22
CA LYS A 316 -3.18 3.49 -27.36
C LYS A 316 -4.67 3.13 -27.38
N SER A 317 -5.22 2.70 -26.25
CA SER A 317 -6.65 2.36 -26.12
C SER A 317 -7.56 3.56 -26.36
N SER A 318 -7.09 4.76 -25.99
CA SER A 318 -7.80 6.01 -26.29
C SER A 318 -7.94 6.29 -27.78
N TYR A 319 -6.89 5.99 -28.56
CA TYR A 319 -6.96 6.06 -30.04
C TYR A 319 -7.81 4.93 -30.62
N ASN A 320 -7.65 3.69 -30.16
CA ASN A 320 -8.42 2.54 -30.65
C ASN A 320 -9.92 2.75 -30.52
N THR A 321 -10.38 3.35 -29.42
CA THR A 321 -11.80 3.60 -29.11
C THR A 321 -12.28 4.99 -29.56
N ASN A 322 -11.37 5.83 -30.08
CA ASN A 322 -11.62 7.21 -30.49
C ASN A 322 -12.38 8.03 -29.41
N ILE A 323 -11.86 8.03 -28.18
CA ILE A 323 -12.53 8.71 -27.05
C ILE A 323 -12.80 10.20 -27.31
N PHE A 324 -12.03 10.83 -28.19
CA PHE A 324 -12.13 12.28 -28.49
C PHE A 324 -13.40 12.62 -29.28
N PHE A 325 -13.78 11.78 -30.25
CA PHE A 325 -14.83 12.10 -31.21
C PHE A 325 -15.89 11.01 -31.39
N ASN A 326 -15.85 9.91 -30.60
CA ASN A 326 -16.79 8.82 -30.71
C ASN A 326 -18.24 9.31 -30.38
N PRO A 327 -19.18 9.28 -31.35
CA PRO A 327 -20.53 9.79 -31.16
C PRO A 327 -21.38 8.97 -30.19
N LYS A 328 -21.02 7.71 -29.94
CA LYS A 328 -21.74 6.83 -29.00
C LYS A 328 -21.41 7.12 -27.52
N LEU A 329 -20.30 7.80 -27.25
CA LEU A 329 -19.98 8.26 -25.91
C LEU A 329 -20.70 9.58 -25.62
N SER A 330 -21.40 9.67 -24.48
CA SER A 330 -21.95 10.93 -24.00
C SER A 330 -20.82 11.96 -23.74
N LEU A 331 -21.13 13.26 -23.77
CA LEU A 331 -20.15 14.31 -23.46
C LEU A 331 -19.50 14.11 -22.09
N GLY A 332 -20.28 13.66 -21.09
CA GLY A 332 -19.77 13.38 -19.76
C GLY A 332 -18.75 12.24 -19.74
N GLN A 333 -19.05 11.13 -20.40
CA GLN A 333 -18.13 10.00 -20.53
C GLN A 333 -16.87 10.40 -21.28
N ARG A 334 -17.03 11.12 -22.40
CA ARG A 334 -15.90 11.62 -23.19
C ARG A 334 -14.97 12.50 -22.37
N VAL A 335 -15.51 13.45 -21.59
CA VAL A 335 -14.72 14.31 -20.70
C VAL A 335 -13.95 13.50 -19.65
N VAL A 336 -14.56 12.45 -19.08
CA VAL A 336 -13.87 11.56 -18.11
C VAL A 336 -12.71 10.84 -18.77
N TYR A 337 -12.91 10.21 -19.93
CA TYR A 337 -11.86 9.45 -20.62
C TYR A 337 -10.75 10.37 -21.15
N VAL A 338 -11.10 11.53 -21.70
CA VAL A 338 -10.11 12.54 -22.12
C VAL A 338 -9.30 13.04 -20.91
N ASN A 339 -9.93 13.25 -19.76
CA ASN A 339 -9.21 13.62 -18.55
C ASN A 339 -8.27 12.50 -18.08
N GLY A 340 -8.67 11.23 -18.19
CA GLY A 340 -7.80 10.07 -17.97
C GLY A 340 -6.59 10.03 -18.91
N TYR A 341 -6.80 10.33 -20.20
CA TYR A 341 -5.70 10.49 -21.16
C TYR A 341 -4.76 11.66 -20.77
N LEU A 342 -5.32 12.83 -20.44
CA LEU A 342 -4.57 14.02 -20.05
C LEU A 342 -3.80 13.85 -18.74
N TYR A 343 -4.23 12.95 -17.85
CA TYR A 343 -3.47 12.60 -16.65
C TYR A 343 -2.05 12.16 -17.01
N TRP A 344 -1.87 11.33 -18.05
CA TRP A 344 -0.55 10.87 -18.45
C TRP A 344 0.36 11.97 -19.01
N SER A 345 -0.19 13.13 -19.39
CA SER A 345 0.60 14.32 -19.72
C SER A 345 1.07 15.11 -18.49
N SER A 346 0.62 14.77 -17.27
CA SER A 346 1.00 15.47 -16.04
C SER A 346 2.51 15.40 -15.78
N PHE A 347 3.15 14.30 -16.14
CA PHE A 347 4.60 14.13 -16.01
C PHE A 347 5.39 15.11 -16.89
N PHE A 348 4.92 15.36 -18.13
CA PHE A 348 5.48 16.39 -18.99
C PHE A 348 5.26 17.79 -18.39
N ARG A 349 4.03 18.08 -17.95
CA ARG A 349 3.71 19.36 -17.29
C ARG A 349 4.58 19.59 -16.06
N ARG A 350 4.79 18.56 -15.24
CA ARG A 350 5.66 18.64 -14.06
C ARG A 350 7.09 19.03 -14.43
N LEU A 351 7.64 18.39 -15.46
CA LEU A 351 8.99 18.74 -15.94
C LEU A 351 9.07 20.18 -16.42
N VAL A 352 8.06 20.67 -17.18
CA VAL A 352 7.97 22.05 -17.63
C VAL A 352 7.93 23.02 -16.44
N TYR A 353 7.15 22.72 -15.39
CA TYR A 353 7.07 23.56 -14.18
C TYR A 353 8.40 23.62 -13.44
N ILE A 354 9.13 22.51 -13.31
CA ILE A 354 10.45 22.49 -12.66
C ILE A 354 11.48 23.27 -13.49
N LEU A 355 11.47 23.13 -14.81
CA LEU A 355 12.40 23.80 -15.70
C LEU A 355 12.15 25.32 -15.80
N ALA A 356 10.91 25.78 -15.68
CA ALA A 356 10.57 27.19 -15.86
C ALA A 356 11.40 28.15 -14.99
N PRO A 357 11.46 28.03 -13.66
CA PRO A 357 12.29 28.91 -12.84
C PRO A 357 13.81 28.68 -13.04
N ILE A 358 14.25 27.46 -13.38
CA ILE A 358 15.64 27.15 -13.69
C ILE A 358 16.08 27.90 -14.98
N LEU A 359 15.29 27.85 -16.06
CA LEU A 359 15.57 28.54 -17.31
C LEU A 359 15.71 30.03 -17.09
N TYR A 360 14.90 30.61 -16.22
CA TYR A 360 14.99 32.03 -15.90
C TYR A 360 16.24 32.36 -15.06
N THR A 361 16.50 31.61 -14.00
CA THR A 361 17.53 31.97 -13.01
C THR A 361 18.95 31.55 -13.42
N VAL A 362 19.08 30.43 -14.16
CA VAL A 362 20.39 29.88 -14.57
C VAL A 362 20.75 30.30 -16.00
N PHE A 363 19.76 30.25 -16.93
CA PHE A 363 19.99 30.52 -18.36
C PHE A 363 19.52 31.91 -18.78
N HIS A 364 19.03 32.74 -17.85
CA HIS A 364 18.53 34.10 -18.09
C HIS A 364 17.45 34.19 -19.19
N MET A 365 16.71 33.09 -19.38
CA MET A 365 15.64 33.00 -20.36
C MET A 365 14.33 33.48 -19.74
N ARG A 366 13.81 34.61 -20.14
CA ARG A 366 12.54 35.14 -19.67
C ARG A 366 11.39 34.40 -20.33
N ILE A 367 10.60 33.67 -19.51
CA ILE A 367 9.47 32.84 -19.98
C ILE A 367 8.13 33.52 -19.71
N VAL A 368 8.08 34.36 -18.69
CA VAL A 368 6.91 35.11 -18.26
C VAL A 368 7.25 36.56 -18.10
N LYS A 369 6.54 37.42 -18.84
CA LYS A 369 6.69 38.89 -18.77
C LYS A 369 5.64 39.45 -17.80
N ALA A 370 5.98 39.51 -16.53
CA ALA A 370 5.09 40.05 -15.51
C ALA A 370 5.88 40.65 -14.34
N ASN A 371 5.30 41.66 -13.68
CA ASN A 371 5.81 42.13 -12.40
C ASN A 371 5.11 41.41 -11.22
N VAL A 372 5.69 41.51 -10.04
CA VAL A 372 5.18 40.82 -8.85
C VAL A 372 3.75 41.24 -8.46
N TRP A 373 3.41 42.51 -8.66
CA TRP A 373 2.07 43.03 -8.31
C TRP A 373 0.98 42.44 -9.20
N LEU A 374 1.23 42.31 -10.49
CA LEU A 374 0.29 41.67 -11.41
C LEU A 374 0.17 40.18 -11.13
N LEU A 375 1.27 39.51 -10.74
CA LEU A 375 1.22 38.11 -10.28
C LEU A 375 0.38 37.98 -9.02
N LEU A 376 0.52 38.87 -8.02
CA LEU A 376 -0.29 38.86 -6.82
C LEU A 376 -1.78 39.12 -7.11
N ILE A 377 -2.12 39.93 -8.08
CA ILE A 377 -3.51 40.22 -8.45
C ILE A 377 -4.14 39.06 -9.24
N TYR A 378 -3.46 38.49 -10.20
CA TYR A 378 -4.04 37.50 -11.11
C TYR A 378 -3.73 36.06 -10.72
N TRP A 379 -2.46 35.75 -10.40
CA TRP A 379 -2.04 34.38 -10.09
C TRP A 379 -2.42 33.96 -8.67
N LEU A 380 -2.19 34.81 -7.65
CA LEU A 380 -2.37 34.41 -6.25
C LEU A 380 -3.84 34.02 -5.92
N PRO A 381 -4.87 34.78 -6.34
CA PRO A 381 -6.26 34.35 -6.10
C PRO A 381 -6.58 33.04 -6.80
N SER A 382 -6.18 32.87 -8.05
CA SER A 382 -6.37 31.63 -8.80
C SER A 382 -5.70 30.45 -8.11
N TYR A 383 -4.47 30.62 -7.65
CA TYR A 383 -3.71 29.59 -6.92
C TYR A 383 -4.39 29.21 -5.60
N VAL A 384 -4.77 30.19 -4.78
CA VAL A 384 -5.39 29.95 -3.47
C VAL A 384 -6.75 29.27 -3.61
N PHE A 385 -7.65 29.79 -4.44
CA PHE A 385 -8.98 29.20 -4.59
C PHE A 385 -8.93 27.83 -5.26
N SER A 386 -8.03 27.59 -6.22
CA SER A 386 -7.84 26.25 -6.81
C SER A 386 -7.27 25.25 -5.81
N LYS A 387 -6.31 25.66 -4.98
CA LYS A 387 -5.81 24.83 -3.87
C LYS A 387 -6.93 24.49 -2.87
N LEU A 388 -7.75 25.46 -2.50
CA LEU A 388 -8.88 25.22 -1.59
C LEU A 388 -9.94 24.30 -2.21
N ALA A 389 -10.25 24.48 -3.49
CA ALA A 389 -11.22 23.64 -4.20
C ALA A 389 -10.72 22.19 -4.34
N MET A 390 -9.46 22.01 -4.73
CA MET A 390 -8.84 20.69 -4.88
C MET A 390 -8.68 19.96 -3.53
N ARG A 391 -8.48 20.70 -2.45
CA ARG A 391 -8.40 20.11 -1.12
C ARG A 391 -9.67 19.30 -0.77
N ASP A 392 -10.84 19.77 -1.15
CA ASP A 392 -12.10 19.03 -0.93
C ASP A 392 -12.19 17.73 -1.74
N VAL A 393 -11.48 17.65 -2.86
CA VAL A 393 -11.45 16.47 -3.73
C VAL A 393 -10.40 15.44 -3.27
N THR A 394 -9.27 15.90 -2.73
CA THR A 394 -8.06 15.06 -2.58
C THR A 394 -7.71 14.71 -1.14
N ASP A 395 -8.13 15.51 -0.14
CA ASP A 395 -7.52 15.56 1.20
C ASP A 395 -7.51 14.23 1.98
N THR A 396 -8.44 13.32 1.69
CA THR A 396 -8.53 12.04 2.40
C THR A 396 -7.35 11.10 2.06
N TYR A 397 -6.98 11.02 0.78
CA TYR A 397 -5.98 10.04 0.33
C TYR A 397 -4.65 10.68 -0.05
N ARG A 398 -4.67 11.86 -0.69
CA ARG A 398 -3.45 12.48 -1.20
C ARG A 398 -3.57 14.00 -1.23
N THR A 399 -2.68 14.73 -0.55
CA THR A 399 -2.60 16.18 -0.77
C THR A 399 -2.09 16.52 -2.15
N GLN A 400 -2.35 17.74 -2.57
CA GLN A 400 -1.83 18.24 -3.84
C GLN A 400 -0.30 18.21 -3.87
N THR A 401 0.37 18.57 -2.77
CA THR A 401 1.84 18.52 -2.66
C THR A 401 2.38 17.10 -2.81
N TRP A 402 1.74 16.10 -2.18
CA TRP A 402 2.09 14.70 -2.38
C TRP A 402 1.85 14.24 -3.83
N GLY A 403 0.77 14.69 -4.48
CA GLY A 403 0.57 14.48 -5.91
C GLY A 403 1.72 15.01 -6.75
N GLU A 404 2.21 16.20 -6.43
CA GLU A 404 3.34 16.82 -7.11
C GLU A 404 4.68 16.10 -6.88
N ILE A 405 4.90 15.51 -5.68
CA ILE A 405 6.05 14.66 -5.39
C ILE A 405 6.00 13.39 -6.26
N VAL A 406 4.86 12.69 -6.28
CA VAL A 406 4.66 11.48 -7.10
C VAL A 406 4.92 11.78 -8.59
N GLU A 407 4.34 12.87 -9.11
CA GLU A 407 4.60 13.31 -10.48
C GLU A 407 6.07 13.62 -10.73
N THR A 408 6.78 14.25 -9.78
CA THR A 408 8.20 14.57 -9.87
C THR A 408 9.05 13.31 -9.92
N VAL A 409 8.71 12.27 -9.11
CA VAL A 409 9.41 10.98 -9.12
C VAL A 409 9.27 10.27 -10.48
N PHE A 410 8.12 10.37 -11.13
CA PHE A 410 7.90 9.66 -12.39
C PHE A 410 8.31 10.48 -13.64
N ALA A 411 8.30 11.82 -13.56
CA ALA A 411 8.46 12.69 -14.73
C ALA A 411 9.67 12.38 -15.63
N PRO A 412 10.92 12.22 -15.13
CA PRO A 412 12.07 11.98 -15.99
C PRO A 412 11.98 10.70 -16.83
N TYR A 413 11.24 9.71 -16.35
CA TYR A 413 11.18 8.37 -16.97
C TYR A 413 9.95 8.16 -17.84
N LEU A 414 8.85 8.87 -17.57
CA LEU A 414 7.60 8.67 -18.28
C LEU A 414 7.46 9.62 -19.47
N VAL A 415 8.08 10.80 -19.43
CA VAL A 415 7.88 11.83 -20.48
C VAL A 415 8.19 11.30 -21.87
N LEU A 416 9.37 10.75 -22.11
CA LEU A 416 9.77 10.30 -23.44
C LEU A 416 8.97 9.10 -23.95
N PRO A 417 8.78 8.00 -23.16
CA PRO A 417 7.97 6.86 -23.61
C PRO A 417 6.54 7.24 -23.96
N LEU A 418 5.91 8.11 -23.15
CA LEU A 418 4.52 8.51 -23.37
C LEU A 418 4.39 9.50 -24.55
N PHE A 419 5.36 10.37 -24.74
CA PHE A 419 5.42 11.26 -25.90
C PHE A 419 5.50 10.44 -27.20
N PHE A 420 6.40 9.47 -27.28
CA PHE A 420 6.51 8.63 -28.48
C PHE A 420 5.22 7.83 -28.75
N GLU A 421 4.59 7.28 -27.71
CA GLU A 421 3.30 6.60 -27.87
C GLU A 421 2.21 7.55 -28.37
N SER A 422 2.19 8.80 -27.88
CA SER A 422 1.21 9.82 -28.30
C SER A 422 1.33 10.22 -29.79
N ILE A 423 2.52 10.07 -30.38
CA ILE A 423 2.74 10.31 -31.81
C ILE A 423 2.73 9.01 -32.65
N GLY A 424 2.28 7.90 -32.06
CA GLY A 424 2.10 6.61 -32.77
C GLY A 424 3.36 5.73 -32.86
N ILE A 425 4.45 6.07 -32.15
CA ILE A 425 5.67 5.26 -32.11
C ILE A 425 5.57 4.30 -30.93
N SER A 426 5.07 3.09 -31.18
CA SER A 426 4.86 2.06 -30.17
C SER A 426 6.01 1.05 -30.09
N GLU A 427 6.33 0.59 -28.89
CA GLU A 427 7.29 -0.49 -28.67
C GLU A 427 6.64 -1.86 -28.90
N LYS A 428 7.28 -2.74 -29.67
CA LYS A 428 6.69 -4.00 -30.13
C LYS A 428 6.77 -5.15 -29.11
N LYS A 429 7.50 -5.02 -27.99
CA LYS A 429 7.71 -6.12 -27.02
C LYS A 429 7.08 -5.82 -25.66
N PHE A 430 6.19 -6.74 -25.25
CA PHE A 430 5.66 -6.80 -23.91
C PHE A 430 6.67 -7.43 -22.94
N LYS A 431 6.89 -6.81 -21.76
CA LYS A 431 7.66 -7.40 -20.65
C LYS A 431 6.84 -7.29 -19.36
N VAL A 432 6.57 -8.43 -18.73
CA VAL A 432 5.91 -8.49 -17.42
C VAL A 432 6.81 -7.84 -16.36
N THR A 433 6.21 -7.14 -15.41
CA THR A 433 6.93 -6.52 -14.28
C THR A 433 7.16 -7.58 -13.21
N SER A 434 8.43 -7.84 -12.86
CA SER A 434 8.77 -8.66 -11.68
C SER A 434 8.29 -7.98 -10.41
N LYS A 435 7.73 -8.76 -9.50
CA LYS A 435 7.33 -8.35 -8.15
C LYS A 435 8.26 -8.91 -7.08
N ASP A 436 9.43 -9.43 -7.49
CA ASP A 436 10.42 -9.93 -6.56
C ASP A 436 10.93 -8.79 -5.66
N ILE A 437 11.04 -9.07 -4.38
CA ILE A 437 11.64 -8.16 -3.41
C ILE A 437 13.13 -8.08 -3.73
N SER A 438 13.58 -6.93 -4.24
CA SER A 438 14.98 -6.76 -4.61
C SER A 438 15.73 -5.99 -3.51
N ASP A 439 16.84 -6.55 -3.04
CA ASP A 439 17.77 -5.95 -2.08
C ASP A 439 18.57 -4.75 -2.62
N ARG A 440 18.21 -4.19 -3.76
CA ARG A 440 18.95 -3.07 -4.36
C ARG A 440 18.70 -1.78 -3.59
N ASN A 441 19.60 -1.50 -2.67
CA ASN A 441 19.55 -0.37 -1.76
C ASN A 441 19.70 1.01 -2.43
N PHE A 442 20.30 1.12 -3.64
CA PHE A 442 20.50 2.39 -4.32
C PHE A 442 20.72 2.21 -5.82
N ASP A 443 20.01 2.98 -6.63
CA ASP A 443 20.19 3.00 -8.08
C ASP A 443 20.67 4.39 -8.53
N TYR A 444 22.01 4.57 -8.64
CA TYR A 444 22.64 5.84 -9.02
C TYR A 444 22.15 6.38 -10.35
N MET A 445 21.87 5.50 -11.31
CA MET A 445 21.39 5.91 -12.62
C MET A 445 20.00 6.54 -12.53
N PHE A 446 19.14 6.01 -11.65
CA PHE A 446 17.83 6.60 -11.41
C PHE A 446 17.88 7.88 -10.56
N ALA A 447 18.93 8.14 -9.81
CA ALA A 447 19.10 9.39 -9.06
C ALA A 447 19.57 10.56 -9.93
N LEU A 448 20.30 10.29 -11.02
CA LEU A 448 21.01 11.30 -11.80
C LEU A 448 20.12 12.44 -12.33
N PRO A 449 18.94 12.20 -12.94
CA PRO A 449 18.09 13.30 -13.44
C PRO A 449 17.64 14.25 -12.34
N TYR A 450 17.23 13.69 -11.18
CA TYR A 450 16.79 14.50 -10.03
C TYR A 450 17.95 15.29 -9.45
N PHE A 451 19.12 14.68 -9.33
CA PHE A 451 20.32 15.33 -8.79
C PHE A 451 20.74 16.52 -9.67
N ILE A 452 20.73 16.38 -10.99
CA ILE A 452 21.03 17.49 -11.91
C ILE A 452 20.03 18.63 -11.72
N LEU A 453 18.72 18.33 -11.72
CA LEU A 453 17.68 19.35 -11.54
C LEU A 453 17.75 20.00 -10.16
N TRP A 454 18.10 19.23 -9.13
CA TRP A 454 18.29 19.73 -7.76
C TRP A 454 19.46 20.70 -7.68
N VAL A 455 20.63 20.34 -8.23
CA VAL A 455 21.82 21.21 -8.26
C VAL A 455 21.55 22.50 -9.03
N LEU A 456 20.90 22.41 -10.20
CA LEU A 456 20.51 23.59 -10.98
C LEU A 456 19.52 24.48 -10.22
N SER A 457 18.57 23.89 -9.48
CA SER A 457 17.62 24.65 -8.66
C SER A 457 18.29 25.35 -7.49
N VAL A 458 19.25 24.70 -6.81
CA VAL A 458 20.05 25.30 -5.73
C VAL A 458 20.93 26.43 -6.26
N TYR A 459 21.65 26.16 -7.37
CA TYR A 459 22.48 27.17 -8.02
C TYR A 459 21.64 28.38 -8.44
N GLY A 460 20.50 28.15 -9.11
CA GLY A 460 19.56 29.21 -9.50
C GLY A 460 19.02 30.00 -8.31
N LEU A 461 18.66 29.33 -7.20
CA LEU A 461 18.18 29.99 -5.99
C LEU A 461 19.24 30.90 -5.35
N ILE A 462 20.49 30.42 -5.26
CA ILE A 462 21.59 31.17 -4.70
C ILE A 462 21.94 32.37 -5.58
N THR A 463 22.24 32.14 -6.87
CA THR A 463 22.68 33.20 -7.80
C THR A 463 21.62 34.26 -8.03
N PHE A 464 20.35 33.87 -8.05
CA PHE A 464 19.22 34.79 -8.22
C PHE A 464 19.02 35.74 -7.02
N ASN A 465 19.33 35.29 -5.78
CA ASN A 465 19.10 36.07 -4.57
C ASN A 465 20.36 36.78 -4.02
N ILE A 466 21.55 36.37 -4.43
CA ILE A 466 22.82 37.04 -4.00
C ILE A 466 22.78 38.51 -4.33
N GLY A 467 23.09 39.35 -3.33
CA GLY A 467 23.19 40.81 -3.49
C GLY A 467 21.86 41.56 -3.54
N LYS A 468 20.72 40.86 -3.40
CA LYS A 468 19.38 41.47 -3.34
C LYS A 468 18.96 41.73 -1.91
N TYR A 469 18.40 42.91 -1.64
CA TYR A 469 17.93 43.35 -0.34
C TYR A 469 16.58 44.05 -0.43
N GLY A 470 15.78 43.97 0.63
CA GLY A 470 14.50 44.70 0.75
C GLY A 470 13.54 44.46 -0.41
N ALA A 471 13.19 45.49 -1.17
CA ALA A 471 12.21 45.42 -2.24
C ALA A 471 12.64 44.44 -3.39
N GLU A 472 13.92 44.27 -3.64
CA GLU A 472 14.41 43.37 -4.69
C GLU A 472 14.15 41.90 -4.37
N LEU A 473 14.30 41.52 -3.09
CA LEU A 473 13.90 40.19 -2.61
C LEU A 473 12.40 39.97 -2.78
N PHE A 474 11.59 40.98 -2.47
CA PHE A 474 10.16 40.90 -2.65
C PHE A 474 9.78 40.72 -4.12
N TYR A 475 10.40 41.48 -5.05
CA TYR A 475 10.13 41.32 -6.50
C TYR A 475 10.55 39.95 -7.03
N GLY A 476 11.55 39.32 -6.45
CA GLY A 476 11.98 37.95 -6.77
C GLY A 476 11.26 36.85 -6.03
N SER A 477 10.38 37.17 -5.08
CA SER A 477 9.81 36.19 -4.13
C SER A 477 9.04 35.05 -4.80
N VAL A 478 8.30 35.32 -5.88
CA VAL A 478 7.53 34.29 -6.61
C VAL A 478 8.43 33.25 -7.26
N ILE A 479 9.57 33.68 -7.82
CA ILE A 479 10.54 32.77 -8.45
C ILE A 479 11.25 31.94 -7.38
N SER A 480 11.68 32.58 -6.29
CA SER A 480 12.29 31.91 -5.15
C SER A 480 11.32 30.90 -4.50
N PHE A 481 10.04 31.25 -4.39
CA PHE A 481 8.99 30.33 -3.91
C PHE A 481 8.92 29.05 -4.78
N TRP A 482 8.87 29.19 -6.10
CA TRP A 482 8.81 28.03 -6.99
C TRP A 482 10.09 27.20 -6.96
N LEU A 483 11.28 27.83 -6.89
CA LEU A 483 12.55 27.09 -6.74
C LEU A 483 12.57 26.28 -5.44
N ILE A 484 12.18 26.88 -4.31
CA ILE A 484 12.13 26.18 -3.01
C ILE A 484 11.10 25.03 -3.06
N HIS A 485 9.92 25.31 -3.63
CA HIS A 485 8.88 24.30 -3.77
C HIS A 485 9.36 23.08 -4.60
N HIS A 486 10.02 23.33 -5.73
CA HIS A 486 10.59 22.27 -6.55
C HIS A 486 11.78 21.58 -5.91
N LEU A 487 12.61 22.28 -5.13
CA LEU A 487 13.68 21.67 -4.34
C LEU A 487 13.14 20.65 -3.32
N ILE A 488 12.05 20.96 -2.66
CA ILE A 488 11.38 20.00 -1.75
C ILE A 488 10.96 18.76 -2.53
N ASN A 489 10.26 18.94 -3.65
CA ASN A 489 9.78 17.81 -4.47
C ASN A 489 10.94 16.96 -5.02
N LEU A 490 12.02 17.60 -5.50
CA LEU A 490 13.24 16.93 -5.98
C LEU A 490 14.00 16.22 -4.86
N THR A 491 13.99 16.76 -3.61
CA THR A 491 14.58 16.09 -2.45
C THR A 491 13.84 14.79 -2.14
N PHE A 492 12.51 14.80 -2.17
CA PHE A 492 11.74 13.57 -2.03
C PHE A 492 11.98 12.60 -3.20
N ALA A 493 12.13 13.10 -4.43
CA ALA A 493 12.47 12.26 -5.58
C ALA A 493 13.85 11.59 -5.40
N LEU A 494 14.84 12.29 -4.85
CA LEU A 494 16.11 11.68 -4.47
C LEU A 494 15.92 10.63 -3.36
N PHE A 495 15.09 10.90 -2.34
CA PHE A 495 14.81 9.90 -1.30
C PHE A 495 14.13 8.64 -1.86
N ALA A 496 13.29 8.77 -2.88
CA ALA A 496 12.68 7.62 -3.54
C ALA A 496 13.70 6.70 -4.20
N THR A 497 14.87 7.25 -4.62
CA THR A 497 15.98 6.45 -5.18
C THR A 497 16.91 5.86 -4.14
N LEU A 498 16.89 6.41 -2.91
CA LEU A 498 17.66 5.90 -1.78
C LEU A 498 16.89 4.74 -1.17
N GLY A 499 17.28 3.51 -1.45
CA GLY A 499 16.67 2.32 -0.86
C GLY A 499 16.66 2.37 0.67
N ARG A 500 15.84 1.52 1.25
CA ARG A 500 15.78 1.24 2.69
C ARG A 500 16.09 -0.25 2.89
N PRO A 501 16.87 -0.65 3.90
CA PRO A 501 17.11 -2.06 4.19
C PRO A 501 15.79 -2.79 4.46
N ILE A 502 15.62 -3.93 3.83
CA ILE A 502 14.48 -4.82 4.07
C ILE A 502 14.90 -5.77 5.19
N TYR A 503 14.24 -5.67 6.33
CA TYR A 503 14.50 -6.51 7.50
C TYR A 503 13.56 -7.71 7.59
N ARG A 504 12.48 -7.74 6.78
CA ARG A 504 11.45 -8.78 6.77
C ARG A 504 11.10 -9.15 5.35
N ASN A 505 11.04 -10.44 5.09
CA ASN A 505 10.67 -10.94 3.76
C ASN A 505 9.14 -11.10 3.60
N GLU A 506 8.38 -10.98 4.71
CA GLU A 506 6.95 -11.22 4.73
C GLU A 506 6.22 -10.09 5.44
N GLU A 507 5.04 -9.82 4.96
CA GLU A 507 4.13 -8.85 5.59
C GLU A 507 3.45 -9.46 6.80
N ARG A 508 3.18 -8.62 7.79
CA ARG A 508 2.45 -8.97 8.99
C ARG A 508 1.13 -8.23 9.04
N PHE A 509 0.12 -8.91 9.52
CA PHE A 509 -1.21 -8.36 9.69
C PHE A 509 -1.52 -8.27 11.19
N LEU A 510 -2.00 -7.11 11.63
CA LEU A 510 -2.51 -6.95 13.00
C LEU A 510 -3.79 -7.77 13.16
N VAL A 511 -3.88 -8.44 14.28
CA VAL A 511 -5.05 -9.21 14.69
C VAL A 511 -5.31 -8.97 16.18
N ASP A 512 -6.56 -9.19 16.61
CA ASP A 512 -6.98 -9.03 18.00
C ASP A 512 -7.98 -10.15 18.34
N ASP A 513 -7.61 -11.39 17.99
CA ASP A 513 -8.43 -12.57 18.23
C ASP A 513 -7.85 -13.37 19.40
N GLU A 514 -8.72 -14.01 20.18
CA GLU A 514 -8.34 -14.94 21.22
C GLU A 514 -8.03 -16.32 20.62
N ALA A 515 -6.96 -16.93 21.08
CA ALA A 515 -6.51 -18.25 20.66
C ALA A 515 -6.09 -19.09 21.85
N VAL A 516 -6.09 -20.40 21.70
CA VAL A 516 -5.61 -21.35 22.71
C VAL A 516 -4.21 -21.83 22.33
N VAL A 517 -3.26 -21.63 23.20
CA VAL A 517 -1.90 -22.16 23.09
C VAL A 517 -1.79 -23.44 23.93
N ASP A 518 -1.36 -24.54 23.30
CA ASP A 518 -1.07 -25.81 23.97
C ASP A 518 0.45 -26.02 24.04
N ILE A 519 0.97 -26.06 25.24
CA ILE A 519 2.39 -26.29 25.54
C ILE A 519 2.50 -27.64 26.29
N SER A 520 2.76 -28.70 25.54
CA SER A 520 2.91 -30.05 26.13
C SER A 520 1.73 -30.48 27.03
N GLY A 521 0.49 -30.16 26.64
CA GLY A 521 -0.73 -30.48 27.37
C GLY A 521 -1.23 -29.38 28.31
N LEU A 522 -0.47 -28.31 28.54
CA LEU A 522 -0.92 -27.10 29.23
C LEU A 522 -1.59 -26.15 28.22
N LYS A 523 -2.90 -25.96 28.38
CA LYS A 523 -3.69 -25.04 27.55
C LYS A 523 -3.82 -23.69 28.21
N GLU A 524 -3.56 -22.63 27.44
CA GLU A 524 -3.63 -21.25 27.89
C GLU A 524 -4.33 -20.37 26.85
N ASP A 525 -5.26 -19.55 27.32
CA ASP A 525 -5.92 -18.55 26.48
C ASP A 525 -4.98 -17.33 26.31
N VAL A 526 -4.76 -16.92 25.06
CA VAL A 526 -3.84 -15.84 24.70
C VAL A 526 -4.49 -14.94 23.65
N SER A 527 -4.04 -13.68 23.58
CA SER A 527 -4.47 -12.76 22.54
C SER A 527 -3.43 -12.73 21.42
N LEU A 528 -3.85 -13.03 20.19
CA LEU A 528 -3.01 -12.86 19.01
C LEU A 528 -2.76 -11.36 18.74
N VAL A 529 -1.58 -11.02 18.26
CA VAL A 529 -1.17 -9.62 18.00
C VAL A 529 -0.90 -9.39 16.52
N ASP A 530 -0.08 -10.25 15.93
CA ASP A 530 0.17 -10.22 14.49
C ASP A 530 0.35 -11.63 13.93
N VAL A 531 0.04 -11.75 12.64
CA VAL A 531 0.20 -12.99 11.88
C VAL A 531 0.89 -12.70 10.55
N SER A 532 1.66 -13.67 10.07
CA SER A 532 2.28 -13.70 8.74
C SER A 532 2.25 -15.11 8.19
N GLU A 533 2.72 -15.33 6.97
CA GLU A 533 2.68 -16.65 6.33
C GLU A 533 3.42 -17.74 7.12
N HIS A 534 4.60 -17.40 7.71
CA HIS A 534 5.44 -18.35 8.44
C HIS A 534 5.62 -17.98 9.91
N GLY A 535 4.78 -17.11 10.45
CA GLY A 535 4.87 -16.77 11.85
C GLY A 535 3.67 -16.03 12.41
N LEU A 536 3.53 -16.12 13.71
CA LEU A 536 2.53 -15.34 14.46
C LEU A 536 3.11 -14.86 15.78
N SER A 537 2.48 -13.87 16.36
CA SER A 537 2.79 -13.46 17.73
C SER A 537 1.55 -13.34 18.58
N PHE A 538 1.69 -13.69 19.86
CA PHE A 538 0.65 -13.55 20.86
C PHE A 538 1.19 -12.92 22.14
N ILE A 539 0.28 -12.38 22.95
CA ILE A 539 0.58 -11.84 24.28
C ILE A 539 -0.05 -12.75 25.33
N SER A 540 0.73 -13.05 26.38
CA SER A 540 0.25 -13.69 27.60
C SER A 540 0.50 -12.79 28.80
N ARG A 541 -0.45 -12.77 29.74
CA ARG A 541 -0.32 -12.03 31.02
C ARG A 541 0.60 -12.74 32.00
N ARG A 542 0.78 -14.04 31.87
CA ARG A 542 1.72 -14.81 32.68
C ARG A 542 2.88 -15.32 31.83
N PRO A 543 4.08 -15.52 32.42
CA PRO A 543 5.21 -16.05 31.70
C PRO A 543 4.97 -17.52 31.31
N LEU A 544 5.12 -17.84 30.03
CA LEU A 544 4.97 -19.20 29.49
C LEU A 544 6.33 -19.75 29.12
N TYR A 545 6.68 -20.91 29.64
CA TYR A 545 7.90 -21.63 29.27
C TYR A 545 7.65 -22.53 28.07
N ILE A 546 8.14 -22.15 26.92
CA ILE A 546 8.03 -22.89 25.66
C ILE A 546 9.40 -23.51 25.36
N LYS A 547 9.53 -24.83 25.54
CA LYS A 547 10.80 -25.54 25.39
C LYS A 547 11.16 -25.81 23.93
N GLU A 548 10.26 -26.34 23.14
CA GLU A 548 10.53 -26.76 21.75
C GLU A 548 9.38 -26.38 20.82
N HIS A 549 8.27 -27.06 20.92
CA HIS A 549 7.10 -26.90 20.07
C HIS A 549 5.92 -26.37 20.83
N VAL A 550 5.09 -25.62 20.15
CA VAL A 550 3.83 -25.09 20.64
C VAL A 550 2.78 -25.26 19.57
N SER A 551 1.57 -25.64 19.98
CA SER A 551 0.40 -25.70 19.11
C SER A 551 -0.53 -24.55 19.42
N ILE A 552 -0.94 -23.79 18.41
CA ILE A 552 -1.83 -22.65 18.55
C ILE A 552 -3.10 -22.93 17.75
N SER A 553 -4.24 -22.92 18.44
CA SER A 553 -5.56 -23.17 17.86
C SER A 553 -6.43 -21.94 17.98
N LEU A 554 -7.06 -21.54 16.88
CA LEU A 554 -8.08 -20.50 16.84
C LEU A 554 -9.40 -21.10 16.35
N ASN A 555 -10.49 -20.78 17.04
CA ASN A 555 -11.83 -21.08 16.61
C ASN A 555 -12.77 -19.97 17.10
N ASN A 556 -13.01 -18.98 16.26
CA ASN A 556 -13.89 -17.84 16.56
C ASN A 556 -15.24 -17.88 15.82
N GLY A 557 -15.59 -19.03 15.25
CA GLY A 557 -16.83 -19.24 14.48
C GLY A 557 -16.74 -18.80 13.02
N LEU A 558 -15.81 -17.91 12.66
CA LEU A 558 -15.52 -17.50 11.28
C LEU A 558 -14.34 -18.26 10.70
N TYR A 559 -13.30 -18.47 11.52
CA TYR A 559 -12.09 -19.18 11.16
C TYR A 559 -11.80 -20.28 12.16
N SER A 560 -11.32 -21.42 11.70
CA SER A 560 -10.90 -22.54 12.55
C SER A 560 -9.66 -23.18 11.96
N PHE A 561 -8.55 -23.14 12.72
CA PHE A 561 -7.29 -23.76 12.34
C PHE A 561 -6.44 -24.10 13.57
N THR A 562 -5.50 -25.01 13.38
CA THR A 562 -4.44 -25.31 14.35
C THR A 562 -3.09 -25.27 13.64
N VAL A 563 -2.18 -24.47 14.17
CA VAL A 563 -0.81 -24.33 13.63
C VAL A 563 0.20 -24.74 14.69
N ASN A 564 1.23 -25.48 14.27
CA ASN A 564 2.34 -25.86 15.12
C ASN A 564 3.56 -25.00 14.77
N GLY A 565 4.38 -24.72 15.78
CA GLY A 565 5.55 -23.89 15.53
C GLY A 565 6.54 -23.92 16.69
N ARG A 566 7.62 -23.16 16.51
CA ARG A 566 8.73 -23.03 17.47
C ARG A 566 8.88 -21.61 17.92
N LEU A 567 9.26 -21.45 19.19
CA LEU A 567 9.55 -20.13 19.75
C LEU A 567 10.73 -19.49 19.02
N ALA A 568 10.52 -18.29 18.46
CA ALA A 568 11.56 -17.50 17.82
C ALA A 568 12.11 -16.40 18.75
N ARG A 569 11.24 -15.77 19.56
CA ARG A 569 11.62 -14.65 20.42
C ARG A 569 10.57 -14.38 21.48
N ILE A 570 11.01 -13.91 22.65
CA ILE A 570 10.16 -13.32 23.69
C ILE A 570 10.55 -11.86 23.88
N VAL A 571 9.56 -10.99 24.08
CA VAL A 571 9.74 -9.57 24.41
C VAL A 571 8.89 -9.26 25.62
N ASP A 572 9.51 -8.73 26.68
CA ASP A 572 8.82 -8.20 27.86
C ASP A 572 8.26 -6.81 27.55
N GLN A 573 6.97 -6.62 27.75
CA GLN A 573 6.23 -5.38 27.51
C GLN A 573 5.37 -5.07 28.76
N ASP A 574 5.87 -4.28 29.67
CA ASP A 574 5.11 -3.72 30.82
C ASP A 574 4.19 -4.75 31.51
N ASN A 575 4.78 -5.82 32.06
CA ASN A 575 4.09 -6.93 32.74
C ASN A 575 3.30 -7.88 31.84
N MET A 576 3.49 -7.83 30.54
CA MET A 576 2.99 -8.81 29.58
C MET A 576 4.16 -9.35 28.76
N TRP A 577 4.06 -10.60 28.32
CA TRP A 577 5.07 -11.24 27.52
C TRP A 577 4.54 -11.47 26.10
N ARG A 578 5.23 -10.90 25.12
CA ARG A 578 4.94 -11.14 23.72
C ARG A 578 5.83 -12.25 23.18
N TYR A 579 5.20 -13.31 22.73
CA TYR A 579 5.84 -14.48 22.12
C TYR A 579 5.74 -14.42 20.61
N ALA A 580 6.85 -14.54 19.91
CA ALA A 580 6.88 -14.68 18.47
C ALA A 580 7.19 -16.14 18.14
N ILE A 581 6.30 -16.76 17.38
CA ILE A 581 6.37 -18.16 16.99
C ILE A 581 6.65 -18.23 15.48
N ARG A 582 7.60 -19.07 15.11
CA ARG A 582 7.81 -19.48 13.71
C ARG A 582 7.00 -20.74 13.46
N ILE A 583 6.12 -20.69 12.48
CA ILE A 583 5.25 -21.81 12.10
C ILE A 583 6.08 -22.86 11.37
N ASP A 584 5.80 -24.14 11.62
CA ASP A 584 6.44 -25.25 10.93
C ASP A 584 5.89 -25.39 9.51
N ASP A 585 6.74 -25.75 8.55
CA ASP A 585 6.36 -25.87 7.14
C ASP A 585 5.39 -27.03 6.85
N SER A 586 5.27 -27.99 7.79
CA SER A 586 4.41 -29.17 7.68
C SER A 586 3.04 -28.96 8.33
N LEU A 587 2.25 -28.03 7.80
CA LEU A 587 0.85 -27.87 8.22
C LEU A 587 -0.04 -28.88 7.49
N ASP A 588 -1.12 -29.31 8.16
CA ASP A 588 -2.22 -30.01 7.50
C ASP A 588 -2.86 -29.10 6.44
N GLU A 589 -3.17 -29.63 5.25
CA GLU A 589 -3.68 -28.82 4.15
C GLU A 589 -4.98 -28.08 4.48
N LYS A 590 -5.84 -28.65 5.30
CA LYS A 590 -7.06 -27.99 5.77
C LYS A 590 -6.75 -26.79 6.66
N ASP A 591 -5.86 -26.97 7.62
CA ASP A 591 -5.43 -25.91 8.54
C ASP A 591 -4.65 -24.82 7.80
N LYS A 592 -3.80 -25.19 6.84
CA LYS A 592 -3.09 -24.27 5.98
C LYS A 592 -4.05 -23.39 5.16
N LYS A 593 -5.05 -23.99 4.50
CA LYS A 593 -6.07 -23.25 3.74
C LYS A 593 -6.85 -22.29 4.63
N SER A 594 -7.25 -22.71 5.84
CA SER A 594 -7.95 -21.86 6.80
C SER A 594 -7.06 -20.76 7.38
N TYR A 595 -5.79 -21.05 7.68
CA TYR A 595 -4.83 -20.08 8.19
C TYR A 595 -4.50 -18.99 7.14
N TYR A 596 -4.28 -19.38 5.89
CA TYR A 596 -4.06 -18.41 4.80
C TYR A 596 -5.29 -17.53 4.56
N HIS A 597 -6.50 -18.13 4.63
CA HIS A 597 -7.73 -17.34 4.58
C HIS A 597 -7.80 -16.33 5.72
N TYR A 598 -7.50 -16.78 6.95
CA TYR A 598 -7.47 -15.91 8.13
C TYR A 598 -6.49 -14.74 7.98
N ILE A 599 -5.29 -14.96 7.41
CA ILE A 599 -4.28 -13.89 7.20
C ILE A 599 -4.79 -12.85 6.19
N PHE A 600 -5.31 -13.30 5.04
CA PHE A 600 -5.51 -12.43 3.88
C PHE A 600 -6.94 -11.90 3.70
N ASP A 601 -7.94 -12.39 4.46
CA ASP A 601 -9.32 -11.90 4.40
C ASP A 601 -9.51 -10.59 5.18
N ARG A 602 -8.53 -9.68 5.04
CA ARG A 602 -8.53 -8.37 5.70
C ARG A 602 -7.59 -7.37 5.04
N THR A 603 -7.79 -6.08 5.34
CA THR A 603 -6.81 -5.05 5.02
C THR A 603 -5.62 -5.13 6.00
N ASN A 604 -4.44 -4.72 5.54
CA ASN A 604 -3.29 -4.62 6.43
C ASN A 604 -3.37 -3.34 7.26
N ASP A 605 -3.65 -3.45 8.56
CA ASP A 605 -3.82 -2.32 9.47
C ASP A 605 -2.51 -1.67 9.92
N TYR A 606 -1.35 -2.24 9.57
CA TYR A 606 -0.07 -1.55 9.69
C TYR A 606 0.10 -0.43 8.66
N LEU A 607 -0.71 -0.45 7.58
CA LEU A 607 -0.66 0.55 6.52
C LEU A 607 -1.78 1.58 6.69
N ALA A 608 -1.44 2.84 6.47
CA ALA A 608 -2.42 3.91 6.52
C ALA A 608 -3.53 3.72 5.47
N LYS A 609 -4.79 3.74 5.91
CA LYS A 609 -5.98 3.71 5.03
C LYS A 609 -6.34 5.10 4.52
N GLU A 610 -6.05 6.10 5.32
CA GLU A 610 -6.27 7.52 5.05
C GLU A 610 -5.04 8.30 5.50
N ARG A 611 -4.86 9.49 4.93
CA ARG A 611 -3.74 10.34 5.28
C ARG A 611 -3.94 10.96 6.67
N ASP A 612 -2.90 10.98 7.49
CA ASP A 612 -2.88 11.78 8.70
C ASP A 612 -2.88 13.28 8.34
N SER A 613 -3.98 13.96 8.66
CA SER A 613 -4.20 15.37 8.35
C SER A 613 -3.31 16.34 9.19
N TRP A 614 -2.72 15.86 10.28
CA TRP A 614 -1.85 16.64 11.16
C TRP A 614 -0.40 16.67 10.68
N VAL A 615 0.00 15.71 9.85
CA VAL A 615 1.38 15.63 9.33
C VAL A 615 1.55 16.59 8.16
N THR A 616 2.51 17.50 8.29
CA THR A 616 2.88 18.45 7.23
C THR A 616 4.02 17.88 6.38
N ILE A 617 4.26 18.46 5.19
CA ILE A 617 5.40 18.08 4.34
C ILE A 617 6.77 18.31 5.02
N TRP A 618 6.82 19.26 5.96
CA TRP A 618 8.04 19.55 6.73
C TRP A 618 8.30 18.46 7.78
N ASP A 619 7.24 17.93 8.40
CA ASP A 619 7.34 16.81 9.33
C ASP A 619 7.84 15.56 8.59
N ASP A 620 7.28 15.28 7.39
CA ASP A 620 7.72 14.18 6.55
C ASP A 620 9.19 14.33 6.12
N LEU A 621 9.60 15.53 5.72
CA LEU A 621 10.99 15.82 5.35
C LEU A 621 11.94 15.63 6.53
N SER A 622 11.59 16.19 7.70
CA SER A 622 12.37 16.07 8.92
C SER A 622 12.51 14.64 9.39
N ASN A 623 11.39 13.89 9.40
CA ASN A 623 11.38 12.47 9.76
C ASN A 623 12.28 11.64 8.83
N ASN A 624 12.18 11.85 7.51
CA ASN A 624 13.04 11.17 6.54
C ASN A 624 14.53 11.42 6.79
N LEU A 625 14.92 12.68 7.03
CA LEU A 625 16.30 13.02 7.34
C LEU A 625 16.77 12.35 8.64
N LEU A 626 15.98 12.45 9.72
CA LEU A 626 16.32 11.87 11.02
C LEU A 626 16.46 10.34 10.94
N GLN A 627 15.53 9.65 10.29
CA GLN A 627 15.59 8.19 10.14
C GLN A 627 16.82 7.74 9.35
N ARG A 628 17.17 8.45 8.27
CA ARG A 628 18.37 8.15 7.48
C ARG A 628 19.66 8.39 8.26
N PHE A 629 19.75 9.48 9.05
CA PHE A 629 20.89 9.72 9.94
C PHE A 629 21.00 8.65 11.04
N TYR A 630 19.88 8.24 11.62
CA TYR A 630 19.85 7.18 12.63
C TYR A 630 20.36 5.84 12.08
N LEU A 631 19.95 5.45 10.88
CA LEU A 631 20.44 4.23 10.21
C LEU A 631 21.94 4.29 9.90
N LEU A 632 22.47 5.45 9.51
CA LEU A 632 23.90 5.62 9.30
C LEU A 632 24.67 5.42 10.61
N LYS A 633 24.13 5.88 11.73
CA LYS A 633 24.72 5.71 13.07
C LYS A 633 24.63 4.25 13.55
N GLN A 634 23.53 3.56 13.31
CA GLN A 634 23.36 2.13 13.67
C GLN A 634 24.30 1.21 12.90
N ARG A 635 24.59 1.49 11.63
CA ARG A 635 25.58 0.71 10.85
C ARG A 635 26.97 0.73 11.46
N SER A 636 27.28 1.71 12.31
CA SER A 636 28.55 1.80 13.04
C SER A 636 28.55 1.14 14.42
N SER A 637 27.37 0.75 14.94
CA SER A 637 27.25 0.02 16.21
C SER A 637 26.57 -1.32 15.95
N THR A 638 27.31 -2.40 16.07
CA THR A 638 26.77 -3.76 16.10
C THR A 638 25.94 -3.90 17.38
N GLN A 639 24.63 -3.63 17.31
CA GLN A 639 23.73 -3.94 18.41
C GLN A 639 23.63 -5.48 18.52
N LYS A 640 24.07 -6.01 19.66
CA LYS A 640 23.76 -7.37 20.09
C LYS A 640 22.22 -7.45 20.16
N ASN A 641 21.64 -8.23 19.25
CA ASN A 641 20.24 -8.62 19.37
C ASN A 641 20.07 -9.47 20.62
N ASN A 642 19.47 -8.94 21.67
CA ASN A 642 19.03 -9.71 22.81
C ASN A 642 17.76 -10.49 22.39
N ASN A 643 17.94 -11.57 21.64
CA ASN A 643 16.88 -12.56 21.42
C ASN A 643 16.82 -13.43 22.67
N SER A 644 15.95 -13.11 23.62
CA SER A 644 15.65 -13.99 24.74
C SER A 644 14.72 -15.10 24.27
N THR A 645 15.06 -16.32 24.59
CA THR A 645 14.22 -17.52 24.37
C THR A 645 13.48 -17.94 25.65
N MET A 646 13.68 -17.21 26.75
CA MET A 646 13.01 -17.43 28.01
C MET A 646 12.43 -16.13 28.56
N PRO A 647 11.27 -16.18 29.25
CA PRO A 647 10.65 -15.00 29.83
C PRO A 647 11.51 -14.49 31.01
N LYS A 648 11.70 -13.15 31.07
CA LYS A 648 12.36 -12.52 32.20
C LYS A 648 11.32 -12.05 33.21
N ILE A 649 11.51 -12.44 34.49
CA ILE A 649 10.68 -11.99 35.61
C ILE A 649 11.54 -11.16 36.54
N GLN A 650 11.01 -10.02 36.97
CA GLN A 650 11.52 -9.23 38.08
C GLN A 650 10.52 -9.37 39.25
N THR A 651 11.00 -9.89 40.38
CA THR A 651 10.16 -10.17 41.54
C THR A 651 11.01 -10.10 42.80
N LYS A 652 10.40 -10.27 43.95
CA LYS A 652 11.09 -10.39 45.21
C LYS A 652 10.72 -11.72 45.84
N TYR A 653 11.44 -12.79 45.50
CA TYR A 653 11.15 -14.16 45.93
C TYR A 653 12.23 -14.64 46.89
N PRO A 654 11.90 -15.02 48.15
CA PRO A 654 12.90 -15.42 49.15
C PRO A 654 13.47 -16.81 48.81
N ILE A 655 14.80 -16.90 48.72
CA ILE A 655 15.53 -18.15 48.52
C ILE A 655 16.46 -18.40 49.70
N LEU A 656 16.45 -19.61 50.22
CA LEU A 656 17.33 -20.10 51.27
C LEU A 656 18.60 -20.73 50.71
N ILE A 657 19.75 -20.16 50.98
CA ILE A 657 21.07 -20.67 50.61
C ILE A 657 21.92 -20.80 51.84
N GLN A 658 22.35 -22.02 52.20
CA GLN A 658 23.15 -22.31 53.41
C GLN A 658 22.53 -21.75 54.72
N ASN A 659 21.20 -21.91 54.86
CA ASN A 659 20.41 -21.40 55.98
C ASN A 659 20.34 -19.86 56.15
N GLN A 660 20.72 -19.13 55.11
CA GLN A 660 20.52 -17.67 55.03
C GLN A 660 19.49 -17.36 53.94
N SER A 661 18.63 -16.36 54.21
CA SER A 661 17.61 -15.91 53.23
C SER A 661 18.16 -14.82 52.36
N PHE A 662 17.99 -14.96 51.04
CA PHE A 662 18.29 -13.98 49.99
C PHE A 662 17.02 -13.77 49.15
N ASP A 663 16.87 -12.56 48.61
CA ASP A 663 15.78 -12.28 47.69
C ASP A 663 16.25 -12.52 46.26
N LEU A 664 15.53 -13.41 45.51
CA LEU A 664 15.65 -13.47 44.07
C LEU A 664 14.91 -12.29 43.48
N ILE A 665 15.65 -11.37 42.83
CA ILE A 665 15.10 -10.12 42.29
C ILE A 665 14.88 -10.19 40.76
N SER A 666 15.58 -11.07 40.06
CA SER A 666 15.28 -11.34 38.66
C SER A 666 15.64 -12.78 38.28
N PHE A 667 14.87 -13.32 37.33
CA PHE A 667 15.08 -14.63 36.71
C PHE A 667 14.75 -14.57 35.23
N ASP A 668 15.65 -15.02 34.37
CA ASP A 668 15.50 -15.03 32.91
C ASP A 668 15.62 -16.43 32.28
N GLY A 669 15.50 -17.47 33.11
CA GLY A 669 15.66 -18.86 32.68
C GLY A 669 17.10 -19.34 32.59
N ASN A 670 18.10 -18.44 32.42
CA ASN A 670 19.51 -18.77 32.36
C ASN A 670 20.30 -18.18 33.52
N GLN A 671 19.82 -17.09 34.09
CA GLN A 671 20.48 -16.37 35.16
C GLN A 671 19.48 -15.99 36.25
N VAL A 672 19.99 -15.93 37.50
CA VAL A 672 19.27 -15.35 38.62
C VAL A 672 20.10 -14.21 39.20
N GLU A 673 19.41 -13.17 39.65
CA GLU A 673 20.00 -12.06 40.40
C GLU A 673 19.46 -12.11 41.82
N LEU A 674 20.39 -12.24 42.77
CA LEU A 674 20.10 -12.34 44.22
C LEU A 674 20.51 -11.07 44.91
N TRP A 675 19.69 -10.62 45.86
CA TRP A 675 19.95 -9.48 46.76
C TRP A 675 19.87 -9.92 48.22
N GLY A 676 20.69 -9.27 49.10
CA GLY A 676 20.63 -9.49 50.55
C GLY A 676 21.76 -8.81 51.29
N GLU A 677 21.58 -8.61 52.57
CA GLU A 677 22.55 -7.92 53.44
C GLU A 677 23.90 -8.66 53.52
N ASN A 678 23.90 -10.00 53.49
CA ASN A 678 25.09 -10.84 53.53
C ASN A 678 25.49 -11.41 52.17
N ILE A 679 25.27 -10.67 51.11
CA ILE A 679 25.46 -11.15 49.71
C ILE A 679 26.92 -11.55 49.42
N GLN A 680 27.88 -11.02 50.14
CA GLN A 680 29.32 -11.37 50.01
C GLN A 680 29.67 -12.76 50.54
N SER A 681 28.83 -13.35 51.39
CA SER A 681 29.01 -14.69 51.94
C SER A 681 28.47 -15.80 51.00
N LEU A 682 27.85 -15.44 49.88
CA LEU A 682 27.33 -16.39 48.92
C LEU A 682 28.45 -17.25 48.31
N PRO A 683 28.26 -18.58 48.20
CA PRO A 683 29.24 -19.50 47.65
C PRO A 683 29.45 -19.28 46.16
N GLU A 684 30.56 -19.77 45.61
CA GLU A 684 30.84 -19.75 44.15
C GLU A 684 29.83 -20.63 43.39
N THR A 685 29.34 -21.71 43.99
CA THR A 685 28.34 -22.60 43.43
C THR A 685 27.33 -23.02 44.50
N PHE A 686 26.05 -23.17 44.10
CA PHE A 686 25.02 -23.76 44.98
C PHE A 686 23.96 -24.50 44.17
N ILE A 687 23.20 -25.34 44.82
CA ILE A 687 22.08 -26.05 44.26
C ILE A 687 20.82 -25.53 44.96
N TYR A 688 19.85 -25.14 44.15
CA TYR A 688 18.51 -24.82 44.62
C TYR A 688 17.55 -25.93 44.16
N GLU A 689 16.87 -26.52 45.08
CA GLU A 689 15.99 -27.67 44.83
C GLU A 689 14.62 -27.43 45.44
N THR A 690 13.58 -27.68 44.64
CA THR A 690 12.19 -27.67 45.04
C THR A 690 11.57 -29.03 44.69
N GLU A 691 10.31 -29.26 45.06
CA GLU A 691 9.54 -30.44 44.62
C GLU A 691 9.41 -30.54 43.08
N LYS A 692 9.67 -29.43 42.36
CA LYS A 692 9.38 -29.25 40.95
C LYS A 692 10.60 -29.22 40.05
N ILE A 693 11.66 -28.55 40.53
CA ILE A 693 12.90 -28.35 39.75
C ILE A 693 14.14 -28.42 40.65
N ARG A 694 15.26 -28.71 40.00
CA ARG A 694 16.58 -28.66 40.61
C ARG A 694 17.50 -27.78 39.71
N LEU A 695 18.05 -26.69 40.28
CA LEU A 695 18.89 -25.74 39.61
C LEU A 695 20.29 -25.75 40.19
N HIS A 696 21.29 -25.86 39.31
CA HIS A 696 22.71 -25.77 39.66
C HIS A 696 23.23 -24.42 39.21
N PHE A 697 23.75 -23.62 40.13
CA PHE A 697 24.16 -22.25 39.90
C PHE A 697 25.67 -22.07 40.03
N ASN A 698 26.27 -21.31 39.12
CA ASN A 698 27.64 -20.80 39.18
C ASN A 698 27.64 -19.29 39.23
N LYS A 699 28.40 -18.71 40.15
CA LYS A 699 28.53 -17.28 40.32
C LYS A 699 29.24 -16.64 39.12
N LEU A 700 28.60 -15.63 38.52
CA LEU A 700 29.16 -14.86 37.41
C LEU A 700 29.94 -13.64 37.91
N HIS A 701 29.28 -12.75 38.63
CA HIS A 701 29.89 -11.58 39.19
C HIS A 701 29.03 -10.98 40.30
N HIS A 702 29.68 -10.17 41.14
CA HIS A 702 29.06 -9.42 42.24
C HIS A 702 29.08 -7.93 41.92
N GLN A 703 27.95 -7.27 42.07
CA GLN A 703 27.81 -5.84 41.89
C GLN A 703 27.81 -5.11 43.22
N LEU A 704 28.92 -4.49 43.56
CA LEU A 704 29.15 -3.83 44.87
C LEU A 704 28.16 -2.71 45.20
N PHE A 705 27.77 -1.90 44.22
CA PHE A 705 26.86 -0.76 44.44
C PHE A 705 25.37 -1.16 44.62
N SER A 706 24.92 -2.23 43.98
CA SER A 706 23.52 -2.71 44.07
C SER A 706 23.32 -3.75 45.17
N GLN A 707 24.37 -4.22 45.81
CA GLN A 707 24.35 -5.36 46.73
C GLN A 707 23.68 -6.61 46.09
N THR A 708 23.95 -6.83 44.81
CA THR A 708 23.41 -7.97 44.06
C THR A 708 24.52 -8.87 43.55
N THR A 709 24.20 -10.16 43.45
CA THR A 709 25.08 -11.17 42.84
C THR A 709 24.35 -11.91 41.75
N ILE A 710 24.98 -12.03 40.59
CA ILE A 710 24.40 -12.72 39.41
C ILE A 710 25.03 -14.12 39.34
N TYR A 711 24.18 -15.10 39.24
CA TYR A 711 24.53 -16.47 39.00
C TYR A 711 24.01 -16.95 37.63
N SER A 712 24.80 -17.73 36.89
CA SER A 712 24.31 -18.48 35.73
C SER A 712 23.83 -19.86 36.18
N ILE A 713 22.81 -20.34 35.51
CA ILE A 713 22.38 -21.73 35.66
C ILE A 713 23.31 -22.60 34.81
N GLU A 714 24.08 -23.49 35.50
CA GLU A 714 24.92 -24.49 34.83
C GLU A 714 24.11 -25.67 34.33
N ARG A 715 23.14 -26.11 35.13
CA ARG A 715 22.28 -27.25 34.85
C ARG A 715 20.89 -27.03 35.43
N MET A 716 19.89 -27.34 34.64
CA MET A 716 18.48 -27.28 35.03
C MET A 716 17.86 -28.66 34.86
N GLU A 717 17.29 -29.22 35.93
CA GLU A 717 16.61 -30.50 35.93
C GLU A 717 15.16 -30.30 36.36
N GLU A 718 14.23 -30.80 35.54
CA GLU A 718 12.83 -30.86 35.93
C GLU A 718 12.59 -32.09 36.80
N VAL A 719 12.24 -31.89 38.08
CA VAL A 719 11.94 -32.97 39.04
C VAL A 719 10.56 -33.52 38.77
N CYS A 720 9.63 -32.69 38.29
CA CYS A 720 8.32 -33.13 37.83
C CYS A 720 7.97 -32.52 36.49
N MET A 721 7.05 -33.16 35.75
CA MET A 721 6.63 -32.67 34.43
C MET A 721 6.02 -31.27 34.56
N GLY A 722 6.56 -30.30 33.79
CA GLY A 722 6.14 -28.92 33.85
C GLY A 722 6.72 -28.12 35.04
N GLY A 723 7.74 -28.62 35.74
CA GLY A 723 8.34 -27.96 36.90
C GLY A 723 8.86 -26.55 36.66
N ILE A 724 9.45 -26.27 35.50
CA ILE A 724 9.93 -24.92 35.14
C ILE A 724 8.75 -23.96 35.01
N GLN A 725 7.67 -24.35 34.33
CA GLN A 725 6.49 -23.50 34.24
C GLN A 725 5.87 -23.22 35.62
N GLN A 726 5.79 -24.21 36.47
CA GLN A 726 5.28 -24.02 37.82
C GLN A 726 6.15 -23.10 38.67
N PHE A 727 7.47 -23.11 38.45
CA PHE A 727 8.39 -22.19 39.10
C PHE A 727 8.19 -20.73 38.58
N TYR A 728 8.00 -20.56 37.30
CA TYR A 728 7.62 -19.27 36.75
C TYR A 728 6.30 -18.74 37.32
N ASP A 729 5.30 -19.63 37.48
CA ASP A 729 4.00 -19.27 38.06
C ASP A 729 4.13 -18.85 39.54
N GLU A 730 5.01 -19.50 40.30
CA GLU A 730 5.30 -19.12 41.71
C GLU A 730 5.95 -17.74 41.78
N LEU A 731 7.00 -17.50 40.98
CA LEU A 731 7.67 -16.20 40.94
C LEU A 731 6.71 -15.09 40.49
N TYR A 732 5.79 -15.39 39.59
CA TYR A 732 4.82 -14.42 39.09
C TYR A 732 3.74 -14.08 40.14
N LYS A 733 3.28 -15.04 40.92
CA LYS A 733 2.34 -14.79 42.02
C LYS A 733 2.91 -13.82 43.06
N GLU A 734 4.16 -14.02 43.47
CA GLU A 734 4.84 -13.12 44.41
C GLU A 734 5.00 -11.71 43.82
N LYS A 735 5.21 -11.59 42.53
CA LYS A 735 5.26 -10.27 41.87
C LYS A 735 3.95 -9.51 41.99
N ILE A 736 2.80 -10.17 41.90
CA ILE A 736 1.49 -9.55 42.04
C ILE A 736 1.24 -9.13 43.49
N ASP A 737 1.56 -10.00 44.45
CA ASP A 737 1.36 -9.73 45.91
C ASP A 737 2.23 -8.56 46.41
N VAL A 738 3.40 -8.33 45.83
CA VAL A 738 4.30 -7.20 46.18
C VAL A 738 3.86 -5.89 45.52
N SER A 739 3.03 -5.93 44.46
CA SER A 739 2.55 -4.74 43.72
C SER A 739 1.23 -4.17 44.28
N HIS A 740 0.60 -4.84 45.22
CA HIS A 740 -0.55 -4.42 46.06
C HIS A 740 -0.08 -4.06 47.45
#